data_af0ab65e9d915efab602a8e97ee5afde
#
_entry.id   af0ab65e9d915efab602a8e97ee5afde
#
_cell.length_a   1.000
_cell.length_b   1.000
_cell.length_c   1.000
_cell.angle_alpha   90.00
_cell.angle_beta   90.00
_cell.angle_gamma   90.00
#
_symmetry.space_group_name_H-M   'P 1'
#
loop_
_entity.id
_entity.type
_entity.pdbx_description
1 polymer ?
#
loop_
_entity_poly.entity_id
_entity_poly.type
_entity_poly.pdbx_seq_one_letter_code
_entity_poly.pdbx_strand_id
1 'polypeptide(L)'
;MKFFLSFLILFTTCSIATGQSLDLNQLLETDKSIKKGVLENGMTYYIKHTKVVKDAASYYIVQNVGSVLENDDQQGLAHFLEHMAFNGTQTFPGKEMLNTLQAEGAVFGKDINAYTSFDETVYNMNNIPTKKKLIDTCLTVLRDWSNYLLLTDEEIDAERGVIKEEWRTRQNGQMRLFEVSLPITFNHSKYTDRLPIGKMDIVENFEYKALRDFYHDWYRTDLQAIAIIGDVDVNEIEQKIIEKFSKIPAIQNPKERFVIDIPDNSEMLYSLGMDPEISTASVSYGIRHKKSLEPETVADLKRAVLESMSVAMLNSRISENKQKPDASFLGAGIGYRNVSRTSNAFSVNVSPKPNKQKEAFKEVLTEVQRAVNFGYTTSEIERIIVNYKSSFENQIAKKESISHKRIMSGIQKNYLENKTITDIEKEYALFLEIFNTVTPEEFHNTIKRLYAKNNRFVNVTGVEGQDNITKDDALSIIKTLDNDKTIKPYQEALARKTLVSGINFKTGKITNTTVNKDLNATTFVLSNNIKVHYKFVDKEKDKVSLRALSYGGTSLLATEDLPSAQFVKSVVQKSGLVDFNAVNLRKVLAGKTANVSIGLNAISESLSGGSNTKDVETMLQMVYLYFVKPRFDKSAFKVLQSGLNNYLIRKSKSVSSKMQDSLTVAIYGENNPKARLFDKTYISEIKFDKIKSIYESRFHDASDFEFFIVGDLKAEDLKPLLEQYVASIPTYSSKEVYKDNGAEWLASKIDKDIYLMMADPKSTVNIAYKKEVPYATDNAIYANALGDILQLRVTESVRESEGGAYSPRASAYLSREPKSELNVSFSFDCNPELADKLVDIVNAELQNIADGIIKEEDLNKTRTNFLKERLQSKDKNSYDMSLLTNFYRYNLNINDPKTFEDIVNKMSAKDIQNIANQVLTKGKSYQIIFKPKK
;
A
#
# COMPACT_ATOMS: atom_id res chain seq x y z
N MET A 1 10.68 55.93 56.87
CA MET A 1 11.25 56.91 55.90
C MET A 1 12.61 56.34 55.47
N LYS A 2 12.86 56.12 54.23
CA LYS A 2 13.94 55.35 53.58
C LYS A 2 13.59 53.88 53.38
N PHE A 3 12.81 53.62 52.33
CA PHE A 3 12.78 52.39 51.46
C PHE A 3 11.89 52.71 50.29
N PHE A 4 12.40 53.53 49.37
CA PHE A 4 11.86 53.70 48.02
C PHE A 4 12.96 54.37 47.20
N LEU A 5 13.74 53.57 46.49
CA LEU A 5 14.51 53.96 45.33
C LEU A 5 15.53 52.84 45.04
N SER A 6 15.07 51.74 44.44
CA SER A 6 15.94 50.80 43.76
C SER A 6 15.08 49.88 42.88
N PHE A 7 14.21 50.45 42.03
CA PHE A 7 13.42 49.70 41.07
C PHE A 7 13.26 50.53 39.80
N LEU A 8 14.37 50.84 39.16
CA LEU A 8 14.33 51.49 37.86
C LEU A 8 15.72 51.46 37.23
N ILE A 9 16.21 50.38 36.72
CA ILE A 9 17.17 50.22 35.60
C ILE A 9 17.30 48.73 35.36
N LEU A 10 16.29 48.15 34.72
CA LEU A 10 16.41 46.88 33.98
C LEU A 10 15.42 46.96 32.82
N PHE A 11 15.65 47.94 31.95
CA PHE A 11 14.97 48.01 30.68
C PHE A 11 16.03 48.10 29.57
N THR A 12 15.73 47.34 28.50
CA THR A 12 16.35 47.45 27.19
C THR A 12 17.73 46.80 27.02
N THR A 13 17.74 45.44 26.97
CA THR A 13 18.35 44.79 25.82
C THR A 13 17.31 43.85 25.25
N CYS A 14 16.31 44.43 24.63
CA CYS A 14 15.55 43.69 23.58
C CYS A 14 16.56 43.49 22.46
N SER A 15 17.23 42.37 22.44
CA SER A 15 17.93 41.88 21.27
C SER A 15 16.86 41.78 20.19
N ILE A 16 16.82 42.76 19.30
CA ILE A 16 16.20 42.61 17.98
C ILE A 16 16.96 41.43 17.37
N ALA A 17 16.42 40.23 17.52
CA ALA A 17 16.75 39.14 16.63
C ALA A 17 16.29 39.63 15.26
N THR A 18 17.22 40.29 14.53
CA THR A 18 17.08 40.45 13.08
C THR A 18 16.91 39.03 12.55
N GLY A 19 15.67 38.66 12.26
CA GLY A 19 15.38 37.42 11.55
C GLY A 19 16.24 37.45 10.29
N GLN A 20 17.23 36.59 10.25
CA GLN A 20 18.03 36.36 9.06
C GLN A 20 17.04 36.00 7.97
N SER A 21 16.91 36.82 6.91
CA SER A 21 15.99 36.52 5.81
C SER A 21 16.42 35.21 5.19
N LEU A 22 15.50 34.28 5.03
CA LEU A 22 15.74 32.98 4.43
C LEU A 22 16.46 33.14 3.09
N ASP A 23 17.70 32.66 2.99
CA ASP A 23 18.45 32.67 1.73
C ASP A 23 17.88 31.63 0.78
N LEU A 24 17.06 32.07 -0.15
CA LEU A 24 16.40 31.20 -1.13
C LEU A 24 17.38 30.56 -2.13
N ASN A 25 18.58 31.12 -2.31
CA ASN A 25 19.59 30.58 -3.24
C ASN A 25 20.52 29.55 -2.57
N GLN A 26 20.43 29.41 -1.25
CA GLN A 26 21.22 28.42 -0.53
C GLN A 26 20.87 27.03 -1.01
N LEU A 27 21.90 26.21 -1.31
CA LEU A 27 21.73 24.79 -1.58
C LEU A 27 21.26 24.04 -0.33
N LEU A 28 20.38 23.05 -0.53
CA LEU A 28 19.94 22.19 0.55
C LEU A 28 21.12 21.33 1.05
N GLU A 29 21.25 21.22 2.36
CA GLU A 29 22.31 20.38 2.96
C GLU A 29 21.93 18.90 2.90
N THR A 30 22.89 18.08 2.47
CA THR A 30 22.74 16.62 2.47
C THR A 30 22.83 16.05 3.88
N ASP A 31 22.02 15.00 4.17
CA ASP A 31 22.09 14.21 5.41
C ASP A 31 23.46 13.53 5.53
N LYS A 32 24.27 14.01 6.45
CA LYS A 32 25.64 13.52 6.72
C LYS A 32 25.68 12.10 7.30
N SER A 33 24.54 11.57 7.75
CA SER A 33 24.45 10.20 8.25
C SER A 33 24.39 9.15 7.13
N ILE A 34 24.29 9.59 5.87
CA ILE A 34 24.41 8.75 4.68
C ILE A 34 25.80 8.97 4.09
N LYS A 35 26.62 7.94 4.16
CA LYS A 35 27.93 7.94 3.48
C LYS A 35 27.72 7.78 1.99
N LYS A 36 28.22 8.71 1.18
CA LYS A 36 28.23 8.64 -0.29
C LYS A 36 29.66 8.74 -0.80
N GLY A 37 29.99 7.93 -1.80
CA GLY A 37 31.25 8.00 -2.50
C GLY A 37 31.12 7.57 -3.95
N VAL A 38 32.18 7.81 -4.72
CA VAL A 38 32.32 7.38 -6.12
C VAL A 38 33.65 6.69 -6.26
N LEU A 39 33.66 5.47 -6.83
CA LEU A 39 34.86 4.71 -7.11
C LEU A 39 35.56 5.26 -8.38
N GLU A 40 36.85 4.94 -8.56
CA GLU A 40 37.62 5.35 -9.73
C GLU A 40 37.04 4.90 -11.07
N ASN A 41 36.30 3.77 -11.08
CA ASN A 41 35.59 3.25 -12.24
C ASN A 41 34.22 3.91 -12.49
N GLY A 42 33.86 4.95 -11.72
CA GLY A 42 32.61 5.72 -11.86
C GLY A 42 31.45 5.21 -11.03
N MET A 43 31.50 4.03 -10.40
CA MET A 43 30.42 3.48 -9.60
C MET A 43 30.16 4.33 -8.35
N THR A 44 28.89 4.74 -8.16
CA THR A 44 28.46 5.45 -6.96
C THR A 44 28.08 4.45 -5.86
N TYR A 45 28.36 4.77 -4.60
CA TYR A 45 27.87 3.97 -3.49
C TYR A 45 27.28 4.82 -2.37
N TYR A 46 26.34 4.21 -1.65
CA TYR A 46 25.69 4.78 -0.47
C TYR A 46 25.67 3.76 0.67
N ILE A 47 25.95 4.23 1.89
CA ILE A 47 25.89 3.38 3.08
C ILE A 47 25.14 4.14 4.17
N LYS A 48 24.12 3.51 4.76
CA LYS A 48 23.34 4.07 5.89
C LYS A 48 23.27 3.06 7.02
N HIS A 49 23.86 3.39 8.17
CA HIS A 49 23.61 2.62 9.39
C HIS A 49 22.23 2.95 9.95
N THR A 50 21.47 1.91 10.28
CA THR A 50 20.19 2.00 11.00
C THR A 50 19.84 0.67 11.66
N LYS A 51 19.21 0.72 12.82
CA LYS A 51 18.76 -0.46 13.59
C LYS A 51 17.25 -0.67 13.54
N VAL A 52 16.56 -0.07 12.55
CA VAL A 52 15.10 -0.26 12.39
C VAL A 52 14.71 -1.72 12.19
N VAL A 53 15.60 -2.51 11.59
CA VAL A 53 15.56 -3.98 11.60
C VAL A 53 16.89 -4.44 12.16
N LYS A 54 16.86 -4.92 13.40
CA LYS A 54 18.06 -5.34 14.13
C LYS A 54 18.70 -6.53 13.45
N ASP A 55 20.03 -6.57 13.46
CA ASP A 55 20.85 -7.64 12.89
C ASP A 55 20.51 -7.95 11.41
N ALA A 56 20.02 -6.95 10.65
CA ALA A 56 19.68 -7.11 9.23
C ALA A 56 20.06 -5.88 8.40
N ALA A 57 20.33 -6.11 7.12
CA ALA A 57 20.60 -5.06 6.14
C ALA A 57 19.87 -5.34 4.81
N SER A 58 19.63 -4.27 4.06
CA SER A 58 19.11 -4.33 2.70
C SER A 58 20.16 -3.84 1.72
N TYR A 59 20.24 -4.51 0.60
CA TYR A 59 21.26 -4.32 -0.44
C TYR A 59 20.56 -3.99 -1.75
N TYR A 60 20.99 -2.94 -2.42
CA TYR A 60 20.40 -2.46 -3.67
C TYR A 60 21.48 -2.17 -4.70
N ILE A 61 21.15 -2.43 -5.97
CA ILE A 61 21.85 -1.83 -7.10
C ILE A 61 20.83 -1.10 -7.97
N VAL A 62 21.10 0.15 -8.29
CA VAL A 62 20.31 1.01 -9.18
C VAL A 62 21.08 1.13 -10.48
N GLN A 63 20.50 0.64 -11.55
CA GLN A 63 20.96 0.85 -12.91
C GLN A 63 20.27 2.12 -13.45
N ASN A 64 21.01 3.14 -13.85
CA ASN A 64 20.48 4.29 -14.58
C ASN A 64 20.19 3.91 -16.04
N VAL A 65 19.56 2.75 -16.22
CA VAL A 65 19.30 2.04 -17.47
C VAL A 65 17.90 1.50 -17.43
N GLY A 66 17.10 1.84 -18.44
CA GLY A 66 15.75 1.36 -18.60
C GLY A 66 15.35 1.25 -20.07
N SER A 67 14.08 0.99 -20.32
CA SER A 67 13.59 0.68 -21.68
C SER A 67 13.76 1.82 -22.69
N VAL A 68 13.88 3.08 -22.27
CA VAL A 68 14.12 4.20 -23.21
C VAL A 68 15.48 4.11 -23.93
N LEU A 69 16.43 3.33 -23.41
CA LEU A 69 17.73 3.13 -24.03
C LEU A 69 17.74 2.03 -25.11
N GLU A 70 16.68 1.24 -25.19
CA GLU A 70 16.52 0.19 -26.20
C GLU A 70 16.49 0.76 -27.63
N ASN A 71 17.08 0.05 -28.56
CA ASN A 71 16.86 0.23 -30.00
C ASN A 71 15.48 -0.33 -30.38
N ASP A 72 15.07 -0.16 -31.65
CA ASP A 72 13.75 -0.61 -32.11
C ASP A 72 13.62 -2.13 -32.15
N ASP A 73 14.72 -2.85 -32.36
CA ASP A 73 14.83 -4.31 -32.33
C ASP A 73 15.07 -4.88 -30.90
N GLN A 74 15.17 -4.02 -29.90
CA GLN A 74 15.45 -4.38 -28.51
C GLN A 74 14.28 -4.13 -27.56
N GLN A 75 13.09 -3.80 -28.06
CA GLN A 75 11.94 -3.42 -27.22
C GLN A 75 11.51 -4.59 -26.31
N GLY A 76 11.74 -4.42 -25.00
CA GLY A 76 11.50 -5.42 -23.95
C GLY A 76 12.77 -6.04 -23.39
N LEU A 77 13.95 -5.76 -23.98
CA LEU A 77 15.20 -6.40 -23.55
C LEU A 77 15.77 -5.83 -22.27
N ALA A 78 15.45 -4.59 -21.89
CA ALA A 78 15.80 -4.06 -20.58
C ALA A 78 15.12 -4.85 -19.46
N HIS A 79 13.85 -5.20 -19.64
CA HIS A 79 13.08 -6.02 -18.69
C HIS A 79 13.49 -7.49 -18.77
N PHE A 80 13.75 -8.00 -19.96
CA PHE A 80 14.28 -9.34 -20.15
C PHE A 80 15.61 -9.53 -19.41
N LEU A 81 16.49 -8.54 -19.48
CA LEU A 81 17.78 -8.56 -18.78
C LEU A 81 17.60 -8.54 -17.25
N GLU A 82 16.55 -7.86 -16.75
CA GLU A 82 16.18 -7.93 -15.33
C GLU A 82 15.93 -9.37 -14.88
N HIS A 83 15.15 -10.14 -15.64
CA HIS A 83 14.87 -11.54 -15.36
C HIS A 83 16.15 -12.38 -15.41
N MET A 84 17.00 -12.17 -16.40
CA MET A 84 18.25 -12.89 -16.57
C MET A 84 19.21 -12.72 -15.40
N ALA A 85 19.10 -11.64 -14.63
CA ALA A 85 19.91 -11.45 -13.43
C ALA A 85 19.64 -12.51 -12.33
N PHE A 86 18.52 -13.23 -12.42
CA PHE A 86 18.17 -14.35 -11.52
C PHE A 86 18.43 -15.73 -12.13
N ASN A 87 18.86 -15.79 -13.40
CA ASN A 87 19.06 -17.02 -14.17
C ASN A 87 20.53 -17.41 -14.37
N GLY A 88 21.43 -16.80 -13.59
CA GLY A 88 22.82 -17.20 -13.54
C GLY A 88 23.79 -16.05 -13.67
N THR A 89 24.75 -16.08 -12.78
CA THR A 89 25.88 -15.14 -12.76
C THR A 89 27.21 -15.92 -12.72
N GLN A 90 28.32 -15.22 -12.92
CA GLN A 90 29.66 -15.85 -12.92
C GLN A 90 29.95 -16.61 -11.62
N THR A 91 29.52 -16.08 -10.47
CA THR A 91 29.75 -16.74 -9.16
C THR A 91 28.65 -17.73 -8.81
N PHE A 92 27.43 -17.50 -9.29
CA PHE A 92 26.27 -18.31 -8.98
C PHE A 92 25.57 -18.77 -10.28
N PRO A 93 26.01 -19.86 -10.89
CA PRO A 93 25.39 -20.40 -12.10
C PRO A 93 23.93 -20.81 -11.86
N GLY A 94 23.07 -20.64 -12.85
CA GLY A 94 21.65 -21.02 -12.79
C GLY A 94 20.94 -20.38 -11.59
N LYS A 95 20.29 -21.18 -10.77
CA LYS A 95 19.51 -20.71 -9.59
C LYS A 95 20.30 -20.70 -8.26
N GLU A 96 21.60 -20.91 -8.28
CA GLU A 96 22.42 -21.01 -7.06
C GLU A 96 22.33 -19.78 -6.14
N MET A 97 22.25 -18.59 -6.72
CA MET A 97 22.09 -17.34 -5.96
C MET A 97 20.81 -17.37 -5.14
N LEU A 98 19.67 -17.69 -5.76
CA LEU A 98 18.37 -17.76 -5.08
C LEU A 98 18.39 -18.83 -4.00
N ASN A 99 18.89 -20.02 -4.30
CA ASN A 99 19.00 -21.12 -3.35
C ASN A 99 19.84 -20.75 -2.13
N THR A 100 20.99 -20.08 -2.35
CA THR A 100 21.87 -19.64 -1.27
C THR A 100 21.19 -18.64 -0.34
N LEU A 101 20.49 -17.64 -0.89
CA LEU A 101 19.79 -16.63 -0.09
C LEU A 101 18.53 -17.19 0.59
N GLN A 102 17.80 -18.08 -0.07
CA GLN A 102 16.63 -18.76 0.52
C GLN A 102 17.02 -19.71 1.66
N ALA A 103 18.18 -20.36 1.60
CA ALA A 103 18.68 -21.19 2.70
C ALA A 103 18.92 -20.36 3.97
N GLU A 104 19.16 -19.05 3.83
CA GLU A 104 19.31 -18.09 4.93
C GLU A 104 17.98 -17.38 5.29
N GLY A 105 16.85 -17.87 4.74
CA GLY A 105 15.49 -17.40 5.04
C GLY A 105 15.02 -16.21 4.22
N ALA A 106 15.72 -15.83 3.15
CA ALA A 106 15.19 -14.84 2.20
C ALA A 106 14.09 -15.47 1.33
N VAL A 107 13.09 -14.69 0.94
CA VAL A 107 11.98 -15.15 0.11
C VAL A 107 12.00 -14.43 -1.22
N PHE A 108 12.06 -15.18 -2.33
CA PHE A 108 11.99 -14.62 -3.67
C PHE A 108 10.61 -13.98 -3.92
N GLY A 109 10.59 -12.82 -4.56
CA GLY A 109 9.40 -12.01 -4.77
C GLY A 109 8.99 -11.13 -3.57
N LYS A 110 9.52 -11.41 -2.36
CA LYS A 110 9.29 -10.61 -1.15
C LYS A 110 10.55 -9.90 -0.69
N ASP A 111 11.60 -10.65 -0.36
CA ASP A 111 12.88 -10.10 0.13
C ASP A 111 13.85 -9.86 -1.04
N ILE A 112 13.85 -10.73 -2.04
CA ILE A 112 14.67 -10.62 -3.25
C ILE A 112 13.74 -10.26 -4.39
N ASN A 113 13.98 -9.12 -5.05
CA ASN A 113 13.13 -8.63 -6.13
C ASN A 113 13.89 -7.67 -7.05
N ALA A 114 13.26 -7.31 -8.17
CA ALA A 114 13.71 -6.27 -9.07
C ALA A 114 12.53 -5.58 -9.74
N TYR A 115 12.78 -4.49 -10.45
CA TYR A 115 11.84 -3.89 -11.39
C TYR A 115 12.58 -3.11 -12.46
N THR A 116 12.00 -3.06 -13.64
CA THR A 116 12.43 -2.21 -14.77
C THR A 116 11.38 -1.14 -15.06
N SER A 117 11.84 0.08 -15.25
CA SER A 117 11.06 1.24 -15.65
C SER A 117 11.57 1.80 -17.00
N PHE A 118 11.03 2.93 -17.42
CA PHE A 118 11.51 3.61 -18.61
C PHE A 118 12.98 4.05 -18.50
N ASP A 119 13.41 4.55 -17.36
CA ASP A 119 14.68 5.22 -17.16
C ASP A 119 15.65 4.47 -16.25
N GLU A 120 15.19 3.50 -15.46
CA GLU A 120 16.01 2.74 -14.50
C GLU A 120 15.56 1.29 -14.34
N THR A 121 16.50 0.48 -13.87
CA THR A 121 16.28 -0.89 -13.36
C THR A 121 16.88 -0.98 -11.97
N VAL A 122 16.15 -1.57 -11.03
CA VAL A 122 16.59 -1.69 -9.63
C VAL A 122 16.44 -3.12 -9.15
N TYR A 123 17.51 -3.67 -8.57
CA TYR A 123 17.54 -4.98 -7.93
C TYR A 123 17.72 -4.80 -6.43
N ASN A 124 17.11 -5.67 -5.63
CA ASN A 124 17.19 -5.59 -4.19
C ASN A 124 17.20 -6.95 -3.48
N MET A 125 17.86 -6.96 -2.33
CA MET A 125 17.80 -7.99 -1.30
C MET A 125 17.48 -7.29 0.03
N ASN A 126 16.28 -7.48 0.56
CA ASN A 126 15.78 -6.75 1.72
C ASN A 126 15.89 -7.54 3.02
N ASN A 127 16.30 -6.86 4.11
CA ASN A 127 16.30 -7.38 5.46
C ASN A 127 17.04 -8.73 5.60
N ILE A 128 18.16 -8.86 4.91
CA ILE A 128 19.04 -10.05 4.99
C ILE A 128 19.83 -9.99 6.29
N PRO A 129 19.95 -11.10 7.05
CA PRO A 129 20.72 -11.13 8.30
C PRO A 129 22.17 -10.69 8.12
N THR A 130 22.69 -9.87 9.05
CA THR A 130 24.06 -9.32 8.98
C THR A 130 25.15 -10.29 9.49
N LYS A 131 25.05 -11.57 9.15
CA LYS A 131 26.13 -12.55 9.34
C LYS A 131 27.28 -12.21 8.37
N LYS A 132 28.51 -12.20 8.86
CA LYS A 132 29.70 -11.79 8.07
C LYS A 132 29.76 -12.46 6.69
N LYS A 133 29.60 -13.80 6.64
CA LYS A 133 29.62 -14.56 5.38
C LYS A 133 28.49 -14.12 4.44
N LEU A 134 27.32 -13.83 4.99
CA LEU A 134 26.14 -13.46 4.20
C LEU A 134 26.23 -12.03 3.67
N ILE A 135 26.84 -11.10 4.42
CA ILE A 135 27.22 -9.78 3.91
C ILE A 135 28.11 -9.90 2.68
N ASP A 136 29.15 -10.73 2.76
CA ASP A 136 30.07 -10.96 1.65
C ASP A 136 29.36 -11.60 0.44
N THR A 137 28.45 -12.52 0.68
CA THR A 137 27.58 -13.12 -0.35
C THR A 137 26.70 -12.06 -1.02
N CYS A 138 25.99 -11.21 -0.26
CA CYS A 138 25.14 -10.15 -0.82
C CYS A 138 25.95 -9.13 -1.63
N LEU A 139 27.14 -8.74 -1.17
CA LEU A 139 28.03 -7.87 -1.94
C LEU A 139 28.54 -8.55 -3.21
N THR A 140 28.74 -9.87 -3.20
CA THR A 140 29.10 -10.63 -4.42
C THR A 140 27.92 -10.67 -5.40
N VAL A 141 26.71 -10.87 -4.91
CA VAL A 141 25.50 -10.80 -5.75
C VAL A 141 25.38 -9.43 -6.41
N LEU A 142 25.52 -8.32 -5.65
CA LEU A 142 25.48 -6.96 -6.23
C LEU A 142 26.59 -6.77 -7.28
N ARG A 143 27.81 -7.29 -7.04
CA ARG A 143 28.89 -7.24 -8.02
C ARG A 143 28.51 -7.99 -9.30
N ASP A 144 27.94 -9.16 -9.15
CA ASP A 144 27.57 -10.01 -10.27
C ASP A 144 26.42 -9.40 -11.07
N TRP A 145 25.43 -8.81 -10.40
CA TRP A 145 24.38 -8.03 -11.06
C TRP A 145 24.89 -6.77 -11.76
N SER A 146 26.04 -6.25 -11.34
CA SER A 146 26.65 -5.10 -11.99
C SER A 146 27.24 -5.42 -13.36
N ASN A 147 28.03 -6.51 -13.49
CA ASN A 147 28.83 -6.74 -14.71
C ASN A 147 29.14 -8.22 -15.00
N TYR A 148 28.50 -9.20 -14.35
CA TYR A 148 28.90 -10.61 -14.47
C TYR A 148 27.71 -11.55 -14.67
N LEU A 149 26.69 -11.12 -15.45
CA LEU A 149 25.59 -11.99 -15.87
C LEU A 149 26.09 -12.96 -16.96
N LEU A 150 25.64 -14.22 -16.93
CA LEU A 150 26.09 -15.23 -17.88
C LEU A 150 25.39 -15.11 -19.24
N LEU A 151 24.08 -14.88 -19.25
CA LEU A 151 23.24 -14.71 -20.44
C LEU A 151 23.43 -15.86 -21.43
N THR A 152 23.33 -17.12 -20.95
CA THR A 152 23.44 -18.30 -21.81
C THR A 152 22.23 -18.43 -22.72
N ASP A 153 22.40 -19.08 -23.88
CA ASP A 153 21.32 -19.22 -24.87
C ASP A 153 20.17 -20.05 -24.28
N GLU A 154 20.48 -21.10 -23.51
CA GLU A 154 19.51 -21.99 -22.87
C GLU A 154 18.63 -21.26 -21.85
N GLU A 155 19.21 -20.41 -20.99
CA GLU A 155 18.47 -19.64 -19.98
C GLU A 155 17.65 -18.53 -20.65
N ILE A 156 18.15 -17.91 -21.73
CA ILE A 156 17.39 -16.94 -22.51
C ILE A 156 16.14 -17.59 -23.11
N ASP A 157 16.29 -18.75 -23.75
CA ASP A 157 15.16 -19.44 -24.36
C ASP A 157 14.13 -19.92 -23.31
N ALA A 158 14.58 -20.38 -22.15
CA ALA A 158 13.70 -20.76 -21.05
C ALA A 158 12.90 -19.57 -20.51
N GLU A 159 13.48 -18.37 -20.45
CA GLU A 159 12.84 -17.17 -19.89
C GLU A 159 11.82 -16.50 -20.82
N ARG A 160 11.89 -16.72 -22.16
CA ARG A 160 10.92 -16.20 -23.14
C ARG A 160 9.47 -16.56 -22.76
N GLY A 161 9.26 -17.82 -22.35
CA GLY A 161 7.94 -18.32 -21.92
C GLY A 161 7.44 -17.61 -20.67
N VAL A 162 8.29 -17.40 -19.69
CA VAL A 162 7.95 -16.72 -18.42
C VAL A 162 7.51 -15.28 -18.65
N ILE A 163 8.24 -14.52 -19.48
CA ILE A 163 7.90 -13.13 -19.81
C ILE A 163 6.61 -13.06 -20.64
N LYS A 164 6.39 -14.02 -21.54
CA LYS A 164 5.14 -14.11 -22.30
C LYS A 164 3.93 -14.33 -21.38
N GLU A 165 4.06 -15.22 -20.38
CA GLU A 165 2.99 -15.44 -19.41
C GLU A 165 2.80 -14.22 -18.48
N GLU A 166 3.86 -13.49 -18.14
CA GLU A 166 3.74 -12.20 -17.45
C GLU A 166 2.95 -11.20 -18.28
N TRP A 167 3.31 -11.01 -19.56
CA TRP A 167 2.56 -10.16 -20.49
C TRP A 167 1.09 -10.57 -20.56
N ARG A 168 0.81 -11.88 -20.73
CA ARG A 168 -0.56 -12.42 -20.80
C ARG A 168 -1.37 -12.08 -19.54
N THR A 169 -0.78 -12.20 -18.36
CA THR A 169 -1.48 -11.92 -17.09
C THR A 169 -1.79 -10.44 -16.92
N ARG A 170 -1.00 -9.55 -17.50
CA ARG A 170 -1.19 -8.09 -17.48
C ARG A 170 -2.20 -7.59 -18.49
N GLN A 171 -2.52 -8.39 -19.54
CA GLN A 171 -3.48 -7.97 -20.55
C GLN A 171 -4.90 -7.89 -20.01
N ASN A 172 -5.52 -6.74 -20.21
CA ASN A 172 -6.92 -6.42 -19.87
C ASN A 172 -7.31 -5.09 -20.50
N GLY A 173 -8.61 -4.76 -20.48
CA GLY A 173 -9.10 -3.51 -21.06
C GLY A 173 -8.43 -2.23 -20.53
N GLN A 174 -7.98 -2.21 -19.26
CA GLN A 174 -7.27 -1.04 -18.70
C GLN A 174 -5.89 -0.88 -19.33
N MET A 175 -5.16 -1.99 -19.55
CA MET A 175 -3.84 -1.95 -20.18
C MET A 175 -3.93 -1.48 -21.62
N ARG A 176 -4.88 -2.00 -22.41
CA ARG A 176 -5.11 -1.53 -23.80
C ARG A 176 -5.43 -0.03 -23.86
N LEU A 177 -6.25 0.48 -22.92
CA LEU A 177 -6.55 1.92 -22.85
C LEU A 177 -5.38 2.76 -22.36
N PHE A 178 -4.54 2.22 -21.48
CA PHE A 178 -3.31 2.88 -21.09
C PHE A 178 -2.38 3.06 -22.29
N GLU A 179 -2.18 2.03 -23.10
CA GLU A 179 -1.39 2.11 -24.34
C GLU A 179 -1.92 3.16 -25.32
N VAL A 180 -3.25 3.25 -25.52
CA VAL A 180 -3.87 4.31 -26.33
C VAL A 180 -3.57 5.71 -25.80
N SER A 181 -3.35 5.87 -24.50
CA SER A 181 -3.08 7.18 -23.89
C SER A 181 -1.62 7.63 -23.99
N LEU A 182 -0.67 6.71 -24.24
CA LEU A 182 0.78 7.01 -24.22
C LEU A 182 1.20 8.08 -25.23
N PRO A 183 0.78 8.05 -26.52
CA PRO A 183 1.18 9.06 -27.51
C PRO A 183 0.85 10.48 -27.08
N ILE A 184 -0.27 10.66 -26.41
CA ILE A 184 -0.74 11.97 -25.96
C ILE A 184 -0.09 12.36 -24.64
N THR A 185 0.07 11.40 -23.71
CA THR A 185 0.73 11.64 -22.41
C THR A 185 2.20 12.06 -22.60
N PHE A 186 2.90 11.40 -23.53
CA PHE A 186 4.32 11.63 -23.79
C PHE A 186 4.59 12.45 -25.07
N ASN A 187 3.55 13.04 -25.66
CA ASN A 187 3.64 13.85 -26.88
C ASN A 187 4.54 13.23 -27.95
N HIS A 188 4.29 11.95 -28.28
CA HIS A 188 5.01 11.17 -29.29
C HIS A 188 6.54 11.10 -29.09
N SER A 189 7.05 11.39 -27.88
CA SER A 189 8.44 11.14 -27.54
C SER A 189 8.75 9.63 -27.48
N LYS A 190 10.02 9.26 -27.36
CA LYS A 190 10.46 7.87 -27.30
C LYS A 190 9.79 7.07 -26.18
N TYR A 191 9.33 7.69 -25.10
CA TYR A 191 8.54 7.04 -24.05
C TYR A 191 7.27 6.35 -24.56
N THR A 192 6.69 6.82 -25.66
CA THR A 192 5.46 6.26 -26.26
C THR A 192 5.62 4.78 -26.63
N ASP A 193 6.78 4.42 -27.16
CA ASP A 193 7.04 3.11 -27.77
C ASP A 193 8.02 2.26 -26.94
N ARG A 194 8.23 2.59 -25.68
CA ARG A 194 9.22 1.93 -24.80
C ARG A 194 8.62 1.45 -23.50
N LEU A 195 7.42 0.83 -23.56
CA LEU A 195 6.91 0.12 -22.37
C LEU A 195 7.90 -0.99 -21.98
N PRO A 196 8.28 -1.09 -20.70
CA PRO A 196 9.29 -2.06 -20.26
C PRO A 196 8.98 -3.52 -20.63
N ILE A 197 7.71 -3.93 -20.62
CA ILE A 197 7.31 -5.30 -21.03
C ILE A 197 7.63 -5.60 -22.50
N GLY A 198 7.81 -4.55 -23.31
CA GLY A 198 8.19 -4.66 -24.70
C GLY A 198 7.12 -5.18 -25.64
N LYS A 199 7.57 -5.62 -26.83
CA LYS A 199 6.75 -6.26 -27.86
C LYS A 199 6.99 -7.76 -27.88
N MET A 200 5.92 -8.54 -27.82
CA MET A 200 6.06 -10.00 -27.72
C MET A 200 6.67 -10.65 -28.95
N ASP A 201 6.44 -10.10 -30.15
CA ASP A 201 7.13 -10.56 -31.36
C ASP A 201 8.66 -10.40 -31.31
N ILE A 202 9.14 -9.34 -30.64
CA ILE A 202 10.56 -9.16 -30.35
C ILE A 202 11.01 -10.12 -29.24
N VAL A 203 10.32 -10.13 -28.11
CA VAL A 203 10.67 -10.97 -26.93
C VAL A 203 10.76 -12.46 -27.27
N GLU A 204 9.86 -12.94 -28.15
CA GLU A 204 9.86 -14.34 -28.57
C GLU A 204 10.97 -14.68 -29.58
N ASN A 205 11.46 -13.69 -30.37
CA ASN A 205 12.28 -13.98 -31.55
C ASN A 205 13.61 -13.20 -31.63
N PHE A 206 13.96 -12.37 -30.67
CA PHE A 206 15.21 -11.61 -30.72
C PHE A 206 16.45 -12.52 -30.79
N GLU A 207 17.45 -12.11 -31.56
CA GLU A 207 18.75 -12.76 -31.61
C GLU A 207 19.49 -12.57 -30.27
N TYR A 208 20.08 -13.62 -29.71
CA TYR A 208 20.82 -13.55 -28.42
C TYR A 208 21.81 -12.38 -28.34
N LYS A 209 22.39 -12.05 -29.48
CA LYS A 209 23.31 -10.92 -29.61
C LYS A 209 22.65 -9.60 -29.25
N ALA A 210 21.40 -9.38 -29.57
CA ALA A 210 20.70 -8.13 -29.27
C ALA A 210 20.60 -7.87 -27.75
N LEU A 211 20.33 -8.90 -26.95
CA LEU A 211 20.33 -8.81 -25.49
C LEU A 211 21.73 -8.58 -24.92
N ARG A 212 22.73 -9.32 -25.45
CA ARG A 212 24.13 -9.16 -25.02
C ARG A 212 24.68 -7.79 -25.41
N ASP A 213 24.35 -7.25 -26.58
CA ASP A 213 24.71 -5.89 -27.00
C ASP A 213 24.11 -4.85 -26.05
N PHE A 214 22.82 -4.97 -25.71
CA PHE A 214 22.18 -4.09 -24.74
C PHE A 214 22.87 -4.14 -23.36
N TYR A 215 23.18 -5.32 -22.89
CA TYR A 215 23.91 -5.53 -21.64
C TYR A 215 25.30 -4.87 -21.66
N HIS A 216 26.11 -5.11 -22.70
CA HIS A 216 27.45 -4.56 -22.80
C HIS A 216 27.47 -3.05 -23.01
N ASP A 217 26.46 -2.48 -23.68
CA ASP A 217 26.34 -1.04 -23.88
C ASP A 217 26.03 -0.28 -22.59
N TRP A 218 25.16 -0.85 -21.75
CA TRP A 218 24.50 -0.09 -20.69
C TRP A 218 24.78 -0.57 -19.26
N TYR A 219 25.10 -1.86 -19.00
CA TYR A 219 25.44 -2.33 -17.65
C TYR A 219 26.91 -2.04 -17.34
N ARG A 220 27.16 -0.82 -16.95
CA ARG A 220 28.50 -0.29 -16.71
C ARG A 220 28.53 0.59 -15.46
N THR A 221 29.68 0.62 -14.81
CA THR A 221 29.89 1.19 -13.47
C THR A 221 29.52 2.67 -13.35
N ASP A 222 29.74 3.48 -14.39
CA ASP A 222 29.37 4.91 -14.42
C ASP A 222 27.85 5.18 -14.47
N LEU A 223 27.05 4.16 -14.79
CA LEU A 223 25.59 4.20 -14.77
C LEU A 223 24.98 3.43 -13.59
N GLN A 224 25.78 3.10 -12.58
CA GLN A 224 25.36 2.26 -11.47
C GLN A 224 25.57 2.92 -10.11
N ALA A 225 24.64 2.69 -9.21
CA ALA A 225 24.80 2.98 -7.79
C ALA A 225 24.43 1.78 -6.94
N ILE A 226 25.25 1.48 -5.94
CA ILE A 226 24.91 0.49 -4.91
C ILE A 226 24.56 1.18 -3.61
N ALA A 227 23.61 0.60 -2.85
CA ALA A 227 23.22 1.10 -1.54
C ALA A 227 23.08 -0.03 -0.54
N ILE A 228 23.72 0.13 0.61
CA ILE A 228 23.64 -0.78 1.76
C ILE A 228 23.03 -0.02 2.93
N ILE A 229 21.88 -0.51 3.45
CA ILE A 229 21.10 0.15 4.49
C ILE A 229 20.78 -0.87 5.56
N GLY A 230 21.21 -0.64 6.81
CA GLY A 230 20.89 -1.58 7.89
C GLY A 230 21.84 -1.53 9.08
N ASP A 231 21.77 -2.57 9.92
CA ASP A 231 22.62 -2.72 11.11
C ASP A 231 24.00 -3.24 10.71
N VAL A 232 24.82 -2.34 10.15
CA VAL A 232 26.16 -2.63 9.63
C VAL A 232 27.15 -1.56 10.07
N ASP A 233 28.45 -1.92 10.14
CA ASP A 233 29.52 -0.95 10.30
C ASP A 233 29.81 -0.27 8.95
N VAL A 234 29.68 1.06 8.93
CA VAL A 234 29.81 1.88 7.71
C VAL A 234 31.21 1.77 7.11
N ASN A 235 32.26 1.78 7.95
CA ASN A 235 33.65 1.74 7.48
C ASN A 235 34.03 0.35 6.95
N GLU A 236 33.57 -0.71 7.63
CA GLU A 236 33.78 -2.09 7.16
C GLU A 236 33.12 -2.31 5.80
N ILE A 237 31.87 -1.86 5.65
CA ILE A 237 31.14 -1.98 4.38
C ILE A 237 31.81 -1.17 3.28
N GLU A 238 32.27 0.07 3.56
CA GLU A 238 32.98 0.90 2.59
C GLU A 238 34.23 0.21 2.08
N GLN A 239 35.06 -0.34 2.98
CA GLN A 239 36.27 -1.08 2.59
C GLN A 239 35.93 -2.29 1.70
N LYS A 240 34.93 -3.06 2.05
CA LYS A 240 34.46 -4.21 1.24
C LYS A 240 33.95 -3.78 -0.14
N ILE A 241 33.26 -2.62 -0.22
CA ILE A 241 32.85 -2.05 -1.50
C ILE A 241 34.06 -1.67 -2.35
N ILE A 242 34.98 -0.91 -1.79
CA ILE A 242 36.23 -0.50 -2.52
C ILE A 242 36.99 -1.74 -3.00
N GLU A 243 37.22 -2.72 -2.13
CA GLU A 243 37.96 -3.93 -2.48
C GLU A 243 37.30 -4.73 -3.61
N LYS A 244 35.97 -4.87 -3.58
CA LYS A 244 35.24 -5.76 -4.47
C LYS A 244 34.84 -5.09 -5.78
N PHE A 245 34.37 -3.83 -5.74
CA PHE A 245 33.79 -3.15 -6.90
C PHE A 245 34.79 -2.31 -7.70
N SER A 246 35.94 -1.87 -7.11
CA SER A 246 36.99 -1.18 -7.87
C SER A 246 37.69 -2.09 -8.90
N LYS A 247 37.53 -3.41 -8.76
CA LYS A 247 38.04 -4.40 -9.71
C LYS A 247 37.19 -4.56 -10.97
N ILE A 248 35.96 -4.01 -10.98
CA ILE A 248 35.13 -4.03 -12.17
C ILE A 248 35.70 -3.02 -13.16
N PRO A 249 36.05 -3.46 -14.39
CA PRO A 249 36.69 -2.56 -15.35
C PRO A 249 35.74 -1.45 -15.82
N ALA A 250 36.23 -0.23 -15.89
CA ALA A 250 35.52 0.84 -16.57
C ALA A 250 35.45 0.57 -18.07
N ILE A 251 34.34 0.82 -18.71
CA ILE A 251 34.19 0.65 -20.16
C ILE A 251 34.96 1.75 -20.91
N GLN A 252 35.61 1.38 -22.00
CA GLN A 252 36.35 2.30 -22.86
C GLN A 252 35.40 2.88 -23.92
N ASN A 253 35.37 4.21 -24.10
CA ASN A 253 34.53 4.92 -25.06
C ASN A 253 33.02 4.57 -24.91
N PRO A 254 32.46 4.78 -23.73
CA PRO A 254 31.07 4.41 -23.48
C PRO A 254 30.08 5.18 -24.36
N LYS A 255 28.98 4.55 -24.74
CA LYS A 255 27.85 5.25 -25.37
C LYS A 255 27.33 6.34 -24.43
N GLU A 256 26.99 7.50 -24.97
CA GLU A 256 26.37 8.56 -24.19
C GLU A 256 25.00 8.12 -23.66
N ARG A 257 24.79 8.27 -22.36
CA ARG A 257 23.49 8.05 -21.74
C ARG A 257 22.64 9.30 -21.92
N PHE A 258 21.74 9.27 -22.89
CA PHE A 258 20.86 10.38 -23.21
C PHE A 258 19.62 10.41 -22.31
N VAL A 259 19.06 11.61 -22.13
CA VAL A 259 17.80 11.84 -21.41
C VAL A 259 16.74 12.23 -22.44
N ILE A 260 15.53 11.71 -22.29
CA ILE A 260 14.41 12.01 -23.17
C ILE A 260 13.61 13.18 -22.60
N ASP A 261 13.49 14.24 -23.36
CA ASP A 261 12.55 15.31 -23.11
C ASP A 261 11.23 15.04 -23.82
N ILE A 262 10.12 15.33 -23.14
CA ILE A 262 8.81 15.34 -23.76
C ILE A 262 8.65 16.69 -24.49
N PRO A 263 8.40 16.71 -25.80
CA PRO A 263 8.25 17.94 -26.55
C PRO A 263 7.12 18.83 -26.03
N ASP A 264 7.28 20.14 -26.13
CA ASP A 264 6.23 21.10 -25.80
C ASP A 264 5.12 21.09 -26.87
N ASN A 265 3.89 21.40 -26.46
CA ASN A 265 2.76 21.59 -27.38
C ASN A 265 2.00 22.89 -27.06
N SER A 266 1.66 23.64 -28.10
CA SER A 266 0.83 24.84 -28.01
C SER A 266 -0.67 24.53 -28.06
N GLU A 267 -1.06 23.53 -28.84
CA GLU A 267 -2.42 23.03 -28.92
C GLU A 267 -2.64 21.90 -27.92
N MET A 268 -3.87 21.79 -27.41
CA MET A 268 -4.25 20.70 -26.52
C MET A 268 -4.25 19.37 -27.28
N LEU A 269 -3.48 18.42 -26.79
CA LEU A 269 -3.50 17.04 -27.27
C LEU A 269 -4.71 16.29 -26.69
N TYR A 270 -5.21 15.30 -27.44
CA TYR A 270 -6.42 14.57 -27.04
C TYR A 270 -6.38 13.13 -27.49
N SER A 271 -6.81 12.20 -26.62
CA SER A 271 -7.10 10.81 -26.98
C SER A 271 -8.44 10.38 -26.41
N LEU A 272 -9.12 9.49 -27.14
CA LEU A 272 -10.31 8.77 -26.71
C LEU A 272 -10.08 7.28 -26.97
N GLY A 273 -10.00 6.51 -25.91
CA GLY A 273 -9.98 5.05 -25.97
C GLY A 273 -11.29 4.48 -25.44
N MET A 274 -11.79 3.42 -26.08
CA MET A 274 -12.93 2.62 -25.62
C MET A 274 -12.54 1.16 -25.66
N ASP A 275 -13.04 0.38 -24.71
CA ASP A 275 -12.79 -1.05 -24.60
C ASP A 275 -14.04 -1.77 -24.09
N PRO A 276 -14.43 -2.93 -24.66
CA PRO A 276 -15.65 -3.64 -24.29
C PRO A 276 -15.67 -4.11 -22.82
N GLU A 277 -14.51 -4.31 -22.19
CA GLU A 277 -14.39 -4.68 -20.78
C GLU A 277 -14.56 -3.49 -19.84
N ILE A 278 -14.55 -2.26 -20.36
CA ILE A 278 -14.61 -1.03 -19.59
C ILE A 278 -16.04 -0.47 -19.59
N SER A 279 -16.56 -0.22 -18.42
CA SER A 279 -17.92 0.30 -18.19
C SER A 279 -17.96 1.60 -17.39
N THR A 280 -16.80 2.14 -17.04
CA THR A 280 -16.69 3.43 -16.33
C THR A 280 -15.77 4.35 -17.08
N ALA A 281 -16.32 5.48 -17.46
CA ALA A 281 -15.53 6.54 -18.10
C ALA A 281 -14.54 7.16 -17.11
N SER A 282 -13.44 7.69 -17.67
CA SER A 282 -12.56 8.62 -16.97
C SER A 282 -12.10 9.73 -17.90
N VAL A 283 -11.93 10.93 -17.34
CA VAL A 283 -11.36 12.08 -18.06
C VAL A 283 -10.15 12.54 -17.25
N SER A 284 -8.98 12.43 -17.87
CA SER A 284 -7.71 12.88 -17.30
C SER A 284 -7.20 14.08 -18.08
N TYR A 285 -7.22 15.27 -17.45
CA TYR A 285 -6.68 16.50 -17.99
C TYR A 285 -5.34 16.78 -17.35
N GLY A 286 -4.30 16.95 -18.15
CA GLY A 286 -2.95 17.18 -17.71
C GLY A 286 -2.32 18.44 -18.31
N ILE A 287 -1.41 19.06 -17.55
CA ILE A 287 -0.59 20.18 -17.97
C ILE A 287 0.85 19.83 -17.61
N ARG A 288 1.72 19.62 -18.59
CA ARG A 288 3.13 19.28 -18.36
C ARG A 288 3.94 20.51 -17.99
N HIS A 289 4.89 20.31 -17.09
CA HIS A 289 5.87 21.30 -16.65
C HIS A 289 7.26 20.69 -16.70
N LYS A 290 8.24 21.46 -17.18
CA LYS A 290 9.66 21.04 -17.11
C LYS A 290 10.10 20.90 -15.66
N LYS A 291 10.92 19.91 -15.41
CA LYS A 291 11.52 19.60 -14.12
C LYS A 291 13.04 19.75 -14.24
N SER A 292 13.64 20.49 -13.31
CA SER A 292 15.10 20.61 -13.22
C SER A 292 15.70 19.35 -12.60
N LEU A 293 16.87 18.96 -13.08
CA LEU A 293 17.74 17.93 -12.50
C LEU A 293 18.95 18.56 -11.78
N GLU A 294 19.01 19.91 -11.66
CA GLU A 294 20.05 20.58 -10.90
C GLU A 294 19.89 20.35 -9.39
N PRO A 295 20.97 20.50 -8.60
CA PRO A 295 20.91 20.44 -7.14
C PRO A 295 19.89 21.43 -6.57
N GLU A 296 19.13 20.98 -5.56
CA GLU A 296 18.00 21.74 -5.01
C GLU A 296 18.45 22.87 -4.08
N THR A 297 17.81 24.03 -4.24
CA THR A 297 17.93 25.18 -3.36
C THR A 297 16.75 25.26 -2.37
N VAL A 298 16.85 26.16 -1.39
CA VAL A 298 15.74 26.49 -0.48
C VAL A 298 14.53 27.05 -1.25
N ALA A 299 14.75 27.77 -2.38
CA ALA A 299 13.67 28.19 -3.26
C ALA A 299 12.92 27.01 -3.90
N ASP A 300 13.64 25.98 -4.30
CA ASP A 300 13.05 24.75 -4.87
C ASP A 300 12.21 24.02 -3.81
N LEU A 301 12.71 23.92 -2.58
CA LEU A 301 11.97 23.35 -1.46
C LEU A 301 10.69 24.15 -1.20
N LYS A 302 10.79 25.50 -1.09
CA LYS A 302 9.62 26.38 -0.90
C LYS A 302 8.59 26.18 -2.01
N ARG A 303 9.05 26.13 -3.27
CA ARG A 303 8.18 25.88 -4.43
C ARG A 303 7.45 24.54 -4.32
N ALA A 304 8.16 23.44 -4.02
CA ALA A 304 7.58 22.11 -3.87
C ALA A 304 6.54 22.04 -2.75
N VAL A 305 6.79 22.74 -1.63
CA VAL A 305 5.84 22.87 -0.52
C VAL A 305 4.57 23.58 -0.96
N LEU A 306 4.69 24.74 -1.60
CA LEU A 306 3.54 25.51 -2.08
C LEU A 306 2.71 24.73 -3.10
N GLU A 307 3.36 24.00 -4.01
CA GLU A 307 2.70 23.10 -4.98
C GLU A 307 1.91 21.99 -4.27
N SER A 308 2.56 21.28 -3.35
CA SER A 308 1.96 20.18 -2.60
C SER A 308 0.77 20.64 -1.75
N MET A 309 0.92 21.75 -1.04
CA MET A 309 -0.14 22.31 -0.20
C MET A 309 -1.31 22.85 -1.03
N SER A 310 -1.04 23.51 -2.17
CA SER A 310 -2.07 23.98 -3.11
C SER A 310 -2.92 22.82 -3.65
N VAL A 311 -2.27 21.73 -4.08
CA VAL A 311 -2.95 20.52 -4.54
C VAL A 311 -3.77 19.87 -3.41
N ALA A 312 -3.25 19.83 -2.19
CA ALA A 312 -3.96 19.27 -1.04
C ALA A 312 -5.22 20.06 -0.68
N MET A 313 -5.17 21.39 -0.73
CA MET A 313 -6.34 22.27 -0.50
C MET A 313 -7.40 22.08 -1.59
N LEU A 314 -7.00 21.99 -2.86
CA LEU A 314 -7.93 21.66 -3.96
C LEU A 314 -8.61 20.30 -3.75
N ASN A 315 -7.85 19.26 -3.40
CA ASN A 315 -8.42 17.94 -3.11
C ASN A 315 -9.39 17.96 -1.93
N SER A 316 -9.19 18.83 -0.95
CA SER A 316 -10.15 19.03 0.14
C SER A 316 -11.48 19.55 -0.41
N ARG A 317 -11.48 20.59 -1.27
CA ARG A 317 -12.69 21.13 -1.92
C ARG A 317 -13.40 20.08 -2.80
N ILE A 318 -12.65 19.34 -3.60
CA ILE A 318 -13.21 18.24 -4.43
C ILE A 318 -13.86 17.15 -3.55
N SER A 319 -13.21 16.81 -2.44
CA SER A 319 -13.75 15.86 -1.47
C SER A 319 -15.05 16.32 -0.80
N GLU A 320 -15.24 17.64 -0.62
CA GLU A 320 -16.51 18.22 -0.16
C GLU A 320 -17.60 18.07 -1.20
N ASN A 321 -17.30 18.41 -2.47
CA ASN A 321 -18.27 18.28 -3.57
C ASN A 321 -18.69 16.83 -3.78
N LYS A 322 -17.77 15.86 -3.69
CA LYS A 322 -18.08 14.44 -3.80
C LYS A 322 -19.14 13.95 -2.80
N GLN A 323 -19.30 14.60 -1.65
CA GLN A 323 -20.28 14.21 -0.63
C GLN A 323 -21.69 14.77 -0.90
N LYS A 324 -21.87 15.59 -1.93
CA LYS A 324 -23.18 16.06 -2.35
C LYS A 324 -23.90 14.95 -3.12
N PRO A 325 -25.18 14.70 -2.84
CA PRO A 325 -25.95 13.65 -3.56
C PRO A 325 -26.06 13.88 -5.06
N ASP A 326 -26.06 15.15 -5.48
CA ASP A 326 -26.19 15.63 -6.86
C ASP A 326 -24.86 15.74 -7.62
N ALA A 327 -23.70 15.49 -6.97
CA ALA A 327 -22.39 15.49 -7.65
C ALA A 327 -22.44 14.65 -8.91
N SER A 328 -21.89 15.18 -10.02
CA SER A 328 -21.90 14.51 -11.34
C SER A 328 -20.80 13.43 -11.48
N PHE A 329 -19.91 13.32 -10.49
CA PHE A 329 -18.79 12.37 -10.50
C PHE A 329 -18.83 11.38 -9.32
N LEU A 330 -18.19 10.23 -9.53
CA LEU A 330 -17.99 9.17 -8.53
C LEU A 330 -16.74 9.44 -7.69
N GLY A 331 -15.75 10.05 -8.32
CA GLY A 331 -14.48 10.44 -7.74
C GLY A 331 -13.75 11.42 -8.64
N ALA A 332 -12.96 12.28 -8.02
CA ALA A 332 -12.01 13.11 -8.72
C ALA A 332 -10.80 13.38 -7.83
N GLY A 333 -9.67 13.70 -8.44
CA GLY A 333 -8.44 14.02 -7.74
C GLY A 333 -7.55 14.94 -8.57
N ILE A 334 -6.86 15.81 -7.84
CA ILE A 334 -5.84 16.70 -8.41
C ILE A 334 -4.47 16.17 -8.00
N GLY A 335 -3.52 16.17 -8.92
CA GLY A 335 -2.15 15.75 -8.66
C GLY A 335 -1.12 16.70 -9.28
N TYR A 336 0.08 16.72 -8.72
CA TYR A 336 1.27 17.25 -9.36
C TYR A 336 2.39 16.23 -9.17
N ARG A 337 2.73 15.50 -10.21
CA ARG A 337 3.58 14.31 -10.14
C ARG A 337 4.50 14.19 -11.35
N ASN A 338 5.56 13.41 -11.20
CA ASN A 338 6.42 13.02 -12.30
C ASN A 338 5.62 12.33 -13.42
N VAL A 339 5.91 12.71 -14.65
CA VAL A 339 5.48 12.05 -15.89
C VAL A 339 6.69 11.36 -16.52
N SER A 340 7.83 12.03 -16.53
CA SER A 340 9.12 11.51 -16.97
C SER A 340 10.24 12.06 -16.08
N ARG A 341 11.46 11.66 -16.33
CA ARG A 341 12.63 12.16 -15.60
C ARG A 341 12.74 13.70 -15.61
N THR A 342 12.36 14.35 -16.72
CA THR A 342 12.47 15.80 -16.94
C THR A 342 11.14 16.53 -16.91
N SER A 343 10.04 15.83 -16.62
CA SER A 343 8.71 16.44 -16.65
C SER A 343 7.83 16.05 -15.49
N ASN A 344 7.14 17.04 -14.90
CA ASN A 344 5.99 16.83 -14.01
C ASN A 344 4.69 17.16 -14.77
N ALA A 345 3.54 16.74 -14.26
CA ALA A 345 2.26 17.23 -14.72
C ALA A 345 1.34 17.61 -13.57
N PHE A 346 0.68 18.76 -13.71
CA PHE A 346 -0.53 19.08 -12.98
C PHE A 346 -1.68 18.33 -13.63
N SER A 347 -2.34 17.45 -12.90
CA SER A 347 -3.37 16.56 -13.44
C SER A 347 -4.69 16.69 -12.70
N VAL A 348 -5.78 16.69 -13.45
CA VAL A 348 -7.16 16.65 -12.99
C VAL A 348 -7.79 15.37 -13.49
N ASN A 349 -8.00 14.40 -12.59
CA ASN A 349 -8.56 13.10 -12.93
C ASN A 349 -10.00 13.02 -12.44
N VAL A 350 -10.93 12.73 -13.34
CA VAL A 350 -12.37 12.69 -13.07
C VAL A 350 -12.93 11.32 -13.45
N SER A 351 -13.62 10.67 -12.51
CA SER A 351 -14.44 9.48 -12.78
C SER A 351 -15.91 9.89 -12.76
N PRO A 352 -16.53 10.16 -13.89
CA PRO A 352 -17.90 10.64 -13.97
C PRO A 352 -18.92 9.56 -13.60
N LYS A 353 -20.11 9.97 -13.22
CA LYS A 353 -21.28 9.08 -13.25
C LYS A 353 -21.65 8.75 -14.70
N PRO A 354 -22.36 7.63 -14.97
CA PRO A 354 -22.79 7.28 -16.32
C PRO A 354 -23.52 8.43 -17.01
N ASN A 355 -23.17 8.71 -18.28
CA ASN A 355 -23.69 9.80 -19.11
C ASN A 355 -23.50 11.22 -18.51
N LYS A 356 -22.49 11.42 -17.65
CA LYS A 356 -22.21 12.70 -16.97
C LYS A 356 -20.77 13.21 -17.19
N GLN A 357 -20.12 12.81 -18.29
CA GLN A 357 -18.71 13.14 -18.49
C GLN A 357 -18.46 14.64 -18.60
N LYS A 358 -19.27 15.35 -19.39
CA LYS A 358 -19.15 16.80 -19.62
C LYS A 358 -19.43 17.58 -18.33
N GLU A 359 -20.53 17.23 -17.64
CA GLU A 359 -20.92 17.88 -16.39
C GLU A 359 -19.88 17.63 -15.28
N ALA A 360 -19.38 16.39 -15.17
CA ALA A 360 -18.38 16.03 -14.17
C ALA A 360 -17.04 16.75 -14.41
N PHE A 361 -16.59 16.78 -15.65
CA PHE A 361 -15.39 17.51 -16.03
C PHE A 361 -15.52 19.00 -15.75
N LYS A 362 -16.65 19.62 -16.12
CA LYS A 362 -16.95 21.01 -15.82
C LYS A 362 -17.02 21.29 -14.33
N GLU A 363 -17.71 20.43 -13.55
CA GLU A 363 -17.85 20.60 -12.09
C GLU A 363 -16.50 20.60 -11.38
N VAL A 364 -15.61 19.63 -11.71
CA VAL A 364 -14.29 19.54 -11.09
C VAL A 364 -13.38 20.69 -11.53
N LEU A 365 -13.37 21.03 -12.82
CA LEU A 365 -12.58 22.16 -13.32
C LEU A 365 -13.08 23.52 -12.79
N THR A 366 -14.37 23.65 -12.44
CA THR A 366 -14.89 24.86 -11.79
C THR A 366 -14.19 25.12 -10.46
N GLU A 367 -13.89 24.07 -9.66
CA GLU A 367 -13.15 24.23 -8.41
C GLU A 367 -11.69 24.61 -8.64
N VAL A 368 -11.06 24.06 -9.69
CA VAL A 368 -9.70 24.48 -10.11
C VAL A 368 -9.72 25.95 -10.52
N GLN A 369 -10.65 26.34 -11.40
CA GLN A 369 -10.78 27.71 -11.86
C GLN A 369 -11.11 28.69 -10.73
N ARG A 370 -11.89 28.26 -9.72
CA ARG A 370 -12.16 29.04 -8.52
C ARG A 370 -10.86 29.35 -7.76
N ALA A 371 -9.97 28.36 -7.62
CA ALA A 371 -8.67 28.58 -6.99
C ALA A 371 -7.75 29.46 -7.86
N VAL A 372 -7.78 29.29 -9.18
CA VAL A 372 -7.03 30.16 -10.13
C VAL A 372 -7.49 31.60 -10.07
N ASN A 373 -8.80 31.85 -9.92
CA ASN A 373 -9.36 33.21 -9.85
C ASN A 373 -9.16 33.89 -8.48
N PHE A 374 -9.29 33.14 -7.38
CA PHE A 374 -9.42 33.73 -6.03
C PHE A 374 -8.42 33.17 -5.00
N GLY A 375 -7.59 32.16 -5.36
CA GLY A 375 -6.66 31.52 -4.43
C GLY A 375 -7.39 30.68 -3.36
N TYR A 376 -6.80 30.68 -2.16
CA TYR A 376 -7.26 29.92 -1.01
C TYR A 376 -7.57 30.87 0.15
N THR A 377 -8.50 30.46 1.02
CA THR A 377 -8.85 31.23 2.21
C THR A 377 -7.76 31.07 3.28
N THR A 378 -7.65 32.05 4.18
CA THR A 378 -6.72 31.99 5.31
C THR A 378 -6.95 30.74 6.16
N SER A 379 -8.21 30.34 6.38
CA SER A 379 -8.53 29.13 7.17
C SER A 379 -8.10 27.82 6.49
N GLU A 380 -8.10 27.74 5.15
CA GLU A 380 -7.56 26.60 4.41
C GLU A 380 -6.04 26.53 4.57
N ILE A 381 -5.36 27.68 4.43
CA ILE A 381 -3.89 27.79 4.55
C ILE A 381 -3.44 27.46 5.97
N GLU A 382 -4.06 28.05 7.00
CA GLU A 382 -3.75 27.74 8.39
C GLU A 382 -3.90 26.24 8.69
N ARG A 383 -4.99 25.63 8.23
CA ARG A 383 -5.28 24.22 8.44
C ARG A 383 -4.28 23.30 7.76
N ILE A 384 -3.89 23.62 6.51
CA ILE A 384 -2.91 22.80 5.81
C ILE A 384 -1.52 22.93 6.45
N ILE A 385 -1.13 24.12 6.91
CA ILE A 385 0.11 24.35 7.67
C ILE A 385 0.12 23.49 8.95
N VAL A 386 -0.96 23.50 9.72
CA VAL A 386 -1.08 22.70 10.95
C VAL A 386 -0.95 21.21 10.64
N ASN A 387 -1.57 20.71 9.55
CA ASN A 387 -1.43 19.31 9.12
C ASN A 387 0.02 18.97 8.75
N TYR A 388 0.71 19.84 8.02
CA TYR A 388 2.11 19.62 7.64
C TYR A 388 3.03 19.64 8.86
N LYS A 389 2.88 20.60 9.78
CA LYS A 389 3.63 20.65 11.05
C LYS A 389 3.46 19.35 11.83
N SER A 390 2.22 18.91 12.03
CA SER A 390 1.95 17.65 12.72
C SER A 390 2.56 16.44 11.99
N SER A 391 2.52 16.42 10.66
CA SER A 391 3.14 15.35 9.86
C SER A 391 4.66 15.30 10.04
N PHE A 392 5.35 16.44 10.01
CA PHE A 392 6.80 16.52 10.24
C PHE A 392 7.19 16.11 11.66
N GLU A 393 6.47 16.63 12.68
CA GLU A 393 6.69 16.23 14.07
C GLU A 393 6.59 14.72 14.25
N ASN A 394 5.58 14.09 13.64
CA ASN A 394 5.42 12.64 13.64
C ASN A 394 6.56 11.91 12.90
N GLN A 395 7.07 12.47 11.80
CA GLN A 395 8.20 11.88 11.07
C GLN A 395 9.50 11.98 11.88
N ILE A 396 9.75 13.11 12.54
CA ILE A 396 10.91 13.33 13.42
C ILE A 396 10.86 12.36 14.60
N ALA A 397 9.70 12.25 15.28
CA ALA A 397 9.54 11.32 16.40
C ALA A 397 9.80 9.85 15.99
N LYS A 398 9.61 9.53 14.72
CA LYS A 398 9.80 8.18 14.15
C LYS A 398 11.04 8.04 13.27
N LYS A 399 11.98 8.99 13.32
CA LYS A 399 13.15 8.98 12.42
C LYS A 399 13.99 7.70 12.54
N GLU A 400 14.11 7.14 13.75
CA GLU A 400 14.80 5.87 14.00
C GLU A 400 13.99 4.62 13.56
N SER A 401 12.74 4.79 13.18
CA SER A 401 11.83 3.73 12.71
C SER A 401 11.57 3.81 11.20
N ILE A 402 12.31 4.63 10.47
CA ILE A 402 12.17 4.76 9.02
C ILE A 402 12.66 3.47 8.33
N SER A 403 11.80 2.83 7.55
CA SER A 403 12.14 1.58 6.86
C SER A 403 13.28 1.74 5.84
N HIS A 404 14.06 0.68 5.63
CA HIS A 404 15.13 0.65 4.62
C HIS A 404 14.61 1.07 3.24
N LYS A 405 13.42 0.62 2.84
CA LYS A 405 12.77 1.01 1.58
C LYS A 405 12.52 2.52 1.47
N ARG A 406 12.16 3.18 2.56
CA ARG A 406 11.94 4.63 2.55
C ARG A 406 13.24 5.41 2.42
N ILE A 407 14.30 4.97 3.10
CA ILE A 407 15.66 5.52 2.96
C ILE A 407 16.15 5.35 1.53
N MET A 408 16.00 4.12 0.98
CA MET A 408 16.38 3.82 -0.40
C MET A 408 15.68 4.72 -1.42
N SER A 409 14.40 5.03 -1.22
CA SER A 409 13.66 5.94 -2.11
C SER A 409 14.29 7.34 -2.19
N GLY A 410 14.87 7.84 -1.10
CA GLY A 410 15.64 9.09 -1.09
C GLY A 410 16.97 8.95 -1.84
N ILE A 411 17.70 7.86 -1.59
CA ILE A 411 18.98 7.55 -2.26
C ILE A 411 18.78 7.43 -3.78
N GLN A 412 17.76 6.70 -4.21
CA GLN A 412 17.43 6.52 -5.62
C GLN A 412 17.15 7.85 -6.32
N LYS A 413 16.37 8.73 -5.73
CA LYS A 413 16.11 10.07 -6.27
C LYS A 413 17.37 10.93 -6.30
N ASN A 414 18.22 10.81 -5.28
CA ASN A 414 19.50 11.52 -5.29
C ASN A 414 20.38 11.04 -6.44
N TYR A 415 20.48 9.74 -6.66
CA TYR A 415 21.31 9.19 -7.73
C TYR A 415 20.76 9.50 -9.13
N LEU A 416 19.44 9.30 -9.35
CA LEU A 416 18.84 9.41 -10.69
C LEU A 416 18.46 10.83 -11.07
N GLU A 417 18.16 11.70 -10.09
CA GLU A 417 17.52 13.00 -10.32
C GLU A 417 18.26 14.16 -9.62
N ASN A 418 19.40 13.92 -8.97
CA ASN A 418 20.15 14.90 -8.16
C ASN A 418 19.34 15.53 -7.00
N LYS A 419 18.24 14.87 -6.56
CA LYS A 419 17.46 15.33 -5.42
C LYS A 419 18.26 15.28 -4.13
N THR A 420 18.23 16.35 -3.34
CA THR A 420 18.95 16.38 -2.07
C THR A 420 18.30 15.45 -1.05
N ILE A 421 19.09 14.59 -0.40
CA ILE A 421 18.62 13.81 0.76
C ILE A 421 18.87 14.69 1.99
N THR A 422 17.84 15.39 2.44
CA THR A 422 17.92 16.29 3.59
C THR A 422 17.78 15.53 4.91
N ASP A 423 18.46 16.01 5.96
CA ASP A 423 18.14 15.61 7.33
C ASP A 423 16.75 16.13 7.72
N ILE A 424 15.88 15.24 8.25
CA ILE A 424 14.47 15.58 8.52
C ILE A 424 14.28 16.73 9.53
N GLU A 425 15.19 16.89 10.50
CA GLU A 425 15.12 17.96 11.50
C GLU A 425 15.51 19.30 10.89
N LYS A 426 16.55 19.30 10.04
CA LYS A 426 16.95 20.50 9.28
C LYS A 426 15.88 20.91 8.26
N GLU A 427 15.34 19.95 7.56
CA GLU A 427 14.23 20.17 6.61
C GLU A 427 13.04 20.78 7.35
N TYR A 428 12.68 20.26 8.52
CA TYR A 428 11.59 20.82 9.34
C TYR A 428 11.89 22.24 9.82
N ALA A 429 13.12 22.55 10.21
CA ALA A 429 13.50 23.91 10.57
C ALA A 429 13.29 24.88 9.39
N LEU A 430 13.73 24.51 8.17
CA LEU A 430 13.45 25.29 6.96
C LEU A 430 11.95 25.43 6.68
N PHE A 431 11.16 24.37 6.88
CA PHE A 431 9.71 24.46 6.73
C PHE A 431 9.07 25.42 7.71
N LEU A 432 9.51 25.47 8.98
CA LEU A 432 8.98 26.42 9.95
C LEU A 432 9.26 27.86 9.52
N GLU A 433 10.46 28.14 8.99
CA GLU A 433 10.81 29.46 8.45
C GLU A 433 9.96 29.79 7.21
N ILE A 434 9.79 28.85 6.30
CA ILE A 434 8.92 29.00 5.13
C ILE A 434 7.48 29.31 5.59
N PHE A 435 6.91 28.51 6.53
CA PHE A 435 5.53 28.72 7.00
C PHE A 435 5.30 30.07 7.71
N ASN A 436 6.35 30.65 8.28
CA ASN A 436 6.25 31.97 8.90
C ASN A 436 6.26 33.10 7.86
N THR A 437 6.71 32.84 6.63
CA THR A 437 6.88 33.86 5.59
C THR A 437 5.90 33.70 4.42
N VAL A 438 5.26 32.53 4.24
CA VAL A 438 4.33 32.29 3.13
C VAL A 438 3.07 33.16 3.24
N THR A 439 2.63 33.67 2.11
CA THR A 439 1.45 34.53 1.98
C THR A 439 0.35 33.84 1.15
N PRO A 440 -0.93 34.23 1.31
CA PRO A 440 -2.01 33.80 0.45
C PRO A 440 -1.76 34.08 -1.03
N GLU A 441 -1.04 35.15 -1.35
CA GLU A 441 -0.69 35.52 -2.72
C GLU A 441 0.28 34.53 -3.36
N GLU A 442 1.26 33.99 -2.61
CA GLU A 442 2.18 32.98 -3.12
C GLU A 442 1.46 31.67 -3.48
N PHE A 443 0.48 31.26 -2.67
CA PHE A 443 -0.39 30.11 -3.02
C PHE A 443 -1.23 30.40 -4.27
N HIS A 444 -1.77 31.61 -4.39
CA HIS A 444 -2.54 32.04 -5.56
C HIS A 444 -1.67 32.05 -6.83
N ASN A 445 -0.45 32.57 -6.74
CA ASN A 445 0.49 32.56 -7.86
C ASN A 445 0.94 31.14 -8.23
N THR A 446 1.08 30.27 -7.22
CA THR A 446 1.42 28.85 -7.44
C THR A 446 0.34 28.15 -8.26
N ILE A 447 -0.94 28.26 -7.88
CA ILE A 447 -2.01 27.58 -8.66
C ILE A 447 -2.19 28.19 -10.05
N LYS A 448 -2.00 29.50 -10.24
CA LYS A 448 -1.98 30.12 -11.57
C LYS A 448 -0.86 29.55 -12.45
N ARG A 449 0.34 29.34 -11.89
CA ARG A 449 1.47 28.76 -12.60
C ARG A 449 1.19 27.30 -12.95
N LEU A 450 0.64 26.50 -12.02
CA LEU A 450 0.30 25.10 -12.28
C LEU A 450 -0.79 24.95 -13.36
N TYR A 451 -1.71 25.91 -13.45
CA TYR A 451 -2.76 25.93 -14.49
C TYR A 451 -2.32 26.69 -15.74
N ALA A 452 -1.15 26.33 -16.28
CA ALA A 452 -0.59 26.96 -17.49
C ALA A 452 -1.46 26.74 -18.75
N LYS A 453 -1.27 27.58 -19.76
CA LYS A 453 -2.05 27.50 -21.01
C LYS A 453 -1.44 26.54 -22.04
N ASN A 454 -0.14 26.30 -21.97
CA ASN A 454 0.61 25.43 -22.89
C ASN A 454 0.75 24.03 -22.29
N ASN A 455 1.17 23.07 -23.09
CA ASN A 455 1.46 21.69 -22.70
C ASN A 455 0.26 20.93 -22.12
N ARG A 456 -0.95 21.27 -22.58
CA ARG A 456 -2.21 20.67 -22.17
C ARG A 456 -2.48 19.40 -22.94
N PHE A 457 -3.03 18.39 -22.26
CA PHE A 457 -3.52 17.17 -22.89
C PHE A 457 -4.74 16.62 -22.14
N VAL A 458 -5.58 15.89 -22.87
CA VAL A 458 -6.75 15.20 -22.31
C VAL A 458 -6.76 13.76 -22.79
N ASN A 459 -6.75 12.82 -21.86
CA ASN A 459 -6.97 11.41 -22.13
C ASN A 459 -8.35 11.01 -21.63
N VAL A 460 -9.17 10.47 -22.51
CA VAL A 460 -10.53 10.01 -22.20
C VAL A 460 -10.59 8.50 -22.33
N THR A 461 -10.94 7.85 -21.22
CA THR A 461 -11.49 6.51 -21.27
C THR A 461 -12.99 6.66 -21.51
N GLY A 462 -13.44 6.36 -22.71
CA GLY A 462 -14.85 6.37 -23.08
C GLY A 462 -15.55 5.06 -22.74
N VAL A 463 -16.85 5.07 -22.82
CA VAL A 463 -17.69 3.86 -22.68
C VAL A 463 -18.58 3.77 -23.92
N GLU A 464 -18.61 2.61 -24.53
CA GLU A 464 -19.44 2.34 -25.71
C GLU A 464 -20.93 2.61 -25.40
N GLY A 465 -21.60 3.31 -26.30
CA GLY A 465 -23.02 3.68 -26.15
C GLY A 465 -23.29 4.84 -25.18
N GLN A 466 -22.26 5.52 -24.65
CA GLN A 466 -22.42 6.75 -23.88
C GLN A 466 -22.00 7.99 -24.68
N ASP A 467 -22.49 9.17 -24.25
CA ASP A 467 -22.04 10.46 -24.77
C ASP A 467 -20.63 10.77 -24.21
N ASN A 468 -19.62 10.30 -24.94
CA ASN A 468 -18.23 10.50 -24.55
C ASN A 468 -17.77 11.93 -24.89
N ILE A 469 -17.09 12.58 -23.95
CA ILE A 469 -16.57 13.92 -24.12
C ILE A 469 -15.57 13.96 -25.29
N THR A 470 -15.80 14.86 -26.25
CA THR A 470 -14.93 15.05 -27.42
C THR A 470 -13.84 16.09 -27.15
N LYS A 471 -12.85 16.22 -28.06
CA LYS A 471 -11.84 17.29 -28.02
C LYS A 471 -12.49 18.68 -27.96
N ASP A 472 -13.50 18.91 -28.80
CA ASP A 472 -14.20 20.18 -28.89
C ASP A 472 -15.03 20.48 -27.63
N ASP A 473 -15.68 19.44 -27.05
CA ASP A 473 -16.35 19.58 -25.76
C ASP A 473 -15.38 20.01 -24.66
N ALA A 474 -14.23 19.32 -24.55
CA ALA A 474 -13.22 19.63 -23.56
C ALA A 474 -12.67 21.05 -23.71
N LEU A 475 -12.33 21.46 -24.96
CA LEU A 475 -11.87 22.82 -25.26
C LEU A 475 -12.93 23.86 -24.94
N SER A 476 -14.20 23.61 -25.29
CA SER A 476 -15.31 24.51 -25.03
C SER A 476 -15.54 24.71 -23.53
N ILE A 477 -15.49 23.62 -22.74
CA ILE A 477 -15.62 23.66 -21.28
C ILE A 477 -14.49 24.49 -20.67
N ILE A 478 -13.23 24.22 -21.04
CA ILE A 478 -12.05 24.93 -20.53
C ILE A 478 -12.17 26.43 -20.89
N LYS A 479 -12.45 26.78 -22.15
CA LYS A 479 -12.58 28.17 -22.60
C LYS A 479 -13.73 28.90 -21.90
N THR A 480 -14.84 28.21 -21.67
CA THR A 480 -15.98 28.77 -20.94
C THR A 480 -15.59 29.11 -19.52
N LEU A 481 -14.92 28.19 -18.80
CA LEU A 481 -14.50 28.37 -17.41
C LEU A 481 -13.40 29.42 -17.27
N ASP A 482 -12.43 29.48 -18.19
CA ASP A 482 -11.37 30.50 -18.20
C ASP A 482 -11.94 31.93 -18.27
N ASN A 483 -13.14 32.11 -18.87
CA ASN A 483 -13.82 33.39 -19.02
C ASN A 483 -15.03 33.60 -18.11
N ASP A 484 -15.37 32.62 -17.25
CA ASP A 484 -16.57 32.68 -16.42
C ASP A 484 -16.37 33.59 -15.21
N LYS A 485 -16.94 34.79 -15.31
CA LYS A 485 -16.96 35.80 -14.24
C LYS A 485 -18.01 35.53 -13.15
N THR A 486 -18.87 34.52 -13.34
CA THR A 486 -19.90 34.16 -12.35
C THR A 486 -19.39 33.26 -11.24
N ILE A 487 -18.21 32.68 -11.40
CA ILE A 487 -17.55 31.85 -10.37
C ILE A 487 -17.28 32.75 -9.15
N LYS A 488 -17.81 32.31 -7.99
CA LYS A 488 -17.63 33.04 -6.72
C LYS A 488 -16.47 32.46 -5.92
N PRO A 489 -15.84 33.24 -5.03
CA PRO A 489 -14.85 32.74 -4.09
C PRO A 489 -15.38 31.56 -3.27
N TYR A 490 -14.48 30.65 -2.88
CA TYR A 490 -14.81 29.58 -1.95
C TYR A 490 -15.20 30.17 -0.59
N GLN A 491 -16.31 29.67 -0.03
CA GLN A 491 -16.77 30.06 1.28
C GLN A 491 -16.85 28.83 2.17
N GLU A 492 -16.32 28.93 3.35
CA GLU A 492 -16.33 27.90 4.37
C GLU A 492 -17.24 28.25 5.53
N ALA A 493 -18.23 27.41 5.78
CA ALA A 493 -19.09 27.52 6.97
C ALA A 493 -18.56 26.58 8.06
N LEU A 494 -17.61 26.99 8.87
CA LEU A 494 -17.16 26.22 10.03
C LEU A 494 -17.15 27.08 11.28
N ALA A 495 -18.02 26.75 12.26
CA ALA A 495 -17.85 27.22 13.63
C ALA A 495 -16.74 26.43 14.31
N ARG A 496 -15.74 27.10 14.90
CA ARG A 496 -14.70 26.45 15.72
C ARG A 496 -15.35 25.80 16.95
N LYS A 497 -15.53 24.47 16.91
CA LYS A 497 -15.98 23.66 18.05
C LYS A 497 -14.97 22.53 18.26
N THR A 498 -14.74 22.14 19.49
CA THR A 498 -13.98 20.92 19.80
C THR A 498 -14.87 19.70 19.61
N LEU A 499 -14.26 18.52 19.43
CA LEU A 499 -14.96 17.25 19.18
C LEU A 499 -15.99 16.93 20.28
N VAL A 500 -15.68 17.27 21.52
CA VAL A 500 -16.49 16.96 22.72
C VAL A 500 -17.19 18.17 23.33
N SER A 501 -17.32 19.28 22.58
CA SER A 501 -17.96 20.50 23.06
C SER A 501 -19.41 20.23 23.49
N GLY A 502 -19.75 20.60 24.72
CA GLY A 502 -21.09 20.41 25.29
C GLY A 502 -21.40 18.98 25.73
N ILE A 503 -20.41 18.12 25.86
CA ILE A 503 -20.60 16.75 26.39
C ILE A 503 -20.19 16.70 27.86
N ASN A 504 -21.11 16.27 28.71
CA ASN A 504 -20.85 16.00 30.13
C ASN A 504 -20.52 14.53 30.31
N PHE A 505 -19.30 14.21 30.68
CA PHE A 505 -18.84 12.87 30.96
C PHE A 505 -19.25 12.44 32.38
N LYS A 506 -19.78 11.22 32.52
CA LYS A 506 -19.95 10.56 33.82
C LYS A 506 -18.63 9.86 34.18
N THR A 507 -17.65 10.62 34.59
CA THR A 507 -16.31 10.10 34.89
C THR A 507 -16.39 8.94 35.88
N GLY A 508 -15.85 7.80 35.51
CA GLY A 508 -15.73 6.64 36.40
C GLY A 508 -14.36 6.56 37.05
N LYS A 509 -14.02 5.38 37.57
CA LYS A 509 -12.72 5.11 38.24
C LYS A 509 -12.17 3.77 37.83
N ILE A 510 -10.85 3.60 37.97
CA ILE A 510 -10.20 2.30 37.96
C ILE A 510 -10.48 1.64 39.34
N THR A 511 -11.20 0.52 39.33
CA THR A 511 -11.61 -0.21 40.52
C THR A 511 -10.62 -1.31 40.92
N ASN A 512 -9.90 -1.88 39.93
CA ASN A 512 -8.88 -2.89 40.17
C ASN A 512 -7.75 -2.78 39.14
N THR A 513 -6.54 -3.17 39.55
CA THR A 513 -5.35 -3.21 38.70
C THR A 513 -4.61 -4.52 38.94
N THR A 514 -4.41 -5.30 37.89
CA THR A 514 -3.67 -6.57 37.94
C THR A 514 -2.49 -6.52 36.99
N VAL A 515 -1.32 -6.89 37.43
CA VAL A 515 -0.10 -6.96 36.61
C VAL A 515 0.17 -8.41 36.23
N ASN A 516 0.25 -8.66 34.92
CA ASN A 516 0.76 -9.92 34.37
C ASN A 516 2.25 -9.76 34.09
N LYS A 517 3.08 -10.39 34.94
CA LYS A 517 4.55 -10.28 34.82
C LYS A 517 5.10 -10.97 33.60
N ASP A 518 4.52 -12.08 33.15
CA ASP A 518 5.01 -12.87 32.02
C ASP A 518 4.82 -12.11 30.69
N LEU A 519 3.75 -11.33 30.60
CA LEU A 519 3.47 -10.51 29.44
C LEU A 519 4.04 -9.09 29.57
N ASN A 520 4.51 -8.70 30.76
CA ASN A 520 4.81 -7.31 31.10
C ASN A 520 3.63 -6.40 30.72
N ALA A 521 2.44 -6.73 31.20
CA ALA A 521 1.18 -6.07 30.88
C ALA A 521 0.35 -5.80 32.13
N THR A 522 -0.47 -4.75 32.09
CA THR A 522 -1.37 -4.37 33.17
C THR A 522 -2.81 -4.43 32.69
N THR A 523 -3.68 -5.04 33.48
CA THR A 523 -5.14 -5.00 33.27
C THR A 523 -5.76 -4.02 34.25
N PHE A 524 -6.44 -3.02 33.74
CA PHE A 524 -7.29 -2.11 34.49
C PHE A 524 -8.75 -2.57 34.38
N VAL A 525 -9.44 -2.72 35.52
CA VAL A 525 -10.88 -2.92 35.58
C VAL A 525 -11.51 -1.58 35.91
N LEU A 526 -12.42 -1.11 35.09
CA LEU A 526 -13.07 0.18 35.25
C LEU A 526 -14.39 0.04 36.04
N SER A 527 -14.93 1.14 36.58
CA SER A 527 -16.15 1.16 37.35
C SER A 527 -17.41 0.70 36.58
N ASN A 528 -17.35 0.70 35.26
CA ASN A 528 -18.37 0.14 34.37
C ASN A 528 -18.07 -1.32 33.97
N ASN A 529 -17.14 -1.99 34.66
CA ASN A 529 -16.69 -3.36 34.43
C ASN A 529 -15.92 -3.62 33.12
N ILE A 530 -15.63 -2.59 32.32
CA ILE A 530 -14.78 -2.74 31.13
C ILE A 530 -13.35 -3.09 31.57
N LYS A 531 -12.76 -4.07 30.91
CA LYS A 531 -11.35 -4.43 31.08
C LYS A 531 -10.49 -3.78 30.00
N VAL A 532 -9.40 -3.16 30.43
CA VAL A 532 -8.40 -2.57 29.54
C VAL A 532 -7.06 -3.24 29.78
N HIS A 533 -6.61 -4.01 28.79
CA HIS A 533 -5.31 -4.69 28.80
C HIS A 533 -4.29 -3.76 28.16
N TYR A 534 -3.38 -3.27 28.97
CA TYR A 534 -2.39 -2.26 28.56
C TYR A 534 -0.97 -2.83 28.63
N LYS A 535 -0.17 -2.46 27.63
CA LYS A 535 1.27 -2.73 27.61
C LYS A 535 2.02 -1.52 27.09
N PHE A 536 2.95 -1.01 27.91
CA PHE A 536 3.92 -0.01 27.47
C PHE A 536 4.92 -0.66 26.51
N VAL A 537 5.09 -0.06 25.33
CA VAL A 537 6.06 -0.50 24.32
C VAL A 537 6.55 0.74 23.56
N ASP A 538 7.86 0.93 23.55
CA ASP A 538 8.51 2.09 22.91
C ASP A 538 9.37 1.71 21.68
N LYS A 539 9.17 0.53 21.13
CA LYS A 539 9.85 0.02 19.91
C LYS A 539 9.52 0.86 18.69
N GLU A 540 8.27 1.27 18.56
CA GLU A 540 7.82 2.28 17.59
C GLU A 540 7.48 3.55 18.38
N LYS A 541 8.42 4.50 18.42
CA LYS A 541 8.28 5.75 19.14
C LYS A 541 7.06 6.57 18.71
N ASP A 542 6.47 7.28 19.68
CA ASP A 542 5.31 8.16 19.47
C ASP A 542 4.16 7.46 18.74
N LYS A 543 3.92 6.18 19.06
CA LYS A 543 2.85 5.38 18.46
C LYS A 543 2.06 4.64 19.52
N VAL A 544 0.76 4.88 19.56
CA VAL A 544 -0.20 4.19 20.41
C VAL A 544 -1.26 3.53 19.55
N SER A 545 -1.51 2.25 19.81
CA SER A 545 -2.52 1.45 19.11
C SER A 545 -3.59 1.00 20.09
N LEU A 546 -4.84 1.08 19.68
CA LEU A 546 -6.01 0.62 20.44
C LEU A 546 -6.77 -0.40 19.62
N ARG A 547 -7.24 -1.46 20.29
CA ARG A 547 -8.21 -2.41 19.80
C ARG A 547 -9.24 -2.69 20.87
N ALA A 548 -10.53 -2.62 20.53
CA ALA A 548 -11.61 -3.12 21.37
C ALA A 548 -12.35 -4.21 20.61
N LEU A 549 -12.66 -5.31 21.25
CA LEU A 549 -13.25 -6.51 20.62
C LEU A 549 -14.34 -7.09 21.50
N SER A 550 -15.45 -7.48 20.86
CA SER A 550 -16.53 -8.24 21.45
C SER A 550 -16.90 -9.42 20.52
N TYR A 551 -17.54 -10.44 21.06
CA TYR A 551 -18.12 -11.52 20.26
C TYR A 551 -19.55 -11.21 19.84
N GLY A 552 -20.00 -11.84 18.73
CA GLY A 552 -21.36 -11.72 18.19
C GLY A 552 -21.33 -11.59 16.67
N GLY A 553 -21.05 -10.40 16.20
CA GLY A 553 -20.95 -10.07 14.78
C GLY A 553 -22.26 -10.27 14.02
N THR A 554 -22.12 -10.43 12.69
CA THR A 554 -23.29 -10.70 11.84
C THR A 554 -23.87 -12.10 12.06
N SER A 555 -23.18 -13.01 12.80
CA SER A 555 -23.66 -14.34 13.11
C SER A 555 -24.95 -14.32 13.95
N LEU A 556 -25.19 -13.24 14.68
CA LEU A 556 -26.37 -13.05 15.53
C LEU A 556 -27.54 -12.36 14.80
N LEU A 557 -27.33 -11.88 13.59
CA LEU A 557 -28.33 -11.18 12.80
C LEU A 557 -29.23 -12.16 12.03
N ALA A 558 -30.44 -11.72 11.77
CA ALA A 558 -31.33 -12.40 10.84
C ALA A 558 -30.75 -12.31 9.41
N THR A 559 -31.02 -13.33 8.59
CA THR A 559 -30.44 -13.42 7.24
C THR A 559 -30.84 -12.25 6.33
N GLU A 560 -32.05 -11.76 6.46
CA GLU A 560 -32.58 -10.59 5.74
C GLU A 560 -31.90 -9.28 6.11
N ASP A 561 -31.21 -9.21 7.25
CA ASP A 561 -30.47 -8.03 7.70
C ASP A 561 -29.04 -7.98 7.18
N LEU A 562 -28.51 -9.10 6.67
CA LEU A 562 -27.12 -9.21 6.20
C LEU A 562 -26.75 -8.20 5.09
N PRO A 563 -27.60 -7.93 4.09
CA PRO A 563 -27.30 -6.90 3.10
C PRO A 563 -27.09 -5.51 3.71
N SER A 564 -27.89 -5.13 4.71
CA SER A 564 -27.72 -3.87 5.43
C SER A 564 -26.51 -3.88 6.36
N ALA A 565 -26.25 -5.00 7.03
CA ALA A 565 -25.12 -5.17 7.95
C ALA A 565 -23.74 -4.94 7.27
N GLN A 566 -23.60 -5.38 6.03
CA GLN A 566 -22.36 -5.19 5.26
C GLN A 566 -21.97 -3.72 5.11
N PHE A 567 -22.93 -2.79 5.16
CA PHE A 567 -22.69 -1.37 4.91
C PHE A 567 -22.75 -0.50 6.17
N VAL A 568 -22.92 -1.09 7.36
CA VAL A 568 -22.92 -0.37 8.65
C VAL A 568 -21.68 0.51 8.78
N LYS A 569 -20.48 -0.06 8.65
CA LYS A 569 -19.21 0.69 8.70
C LYS A 569 -19.18 1.84 7.71
N SER A 570 -19.57 1.59 6.46
CA SER A 570 -19.52 2.59 5.38
C SER A 570 -20.44 3.76 5.62
N VAL A 571 -21.66 3.52 6.11
CA VAL A 571 -22.62 4.58 6.41
C VAL A 571 -22.16 5.41 7.61
N VAL A 572 -21.72 4.77 8.69
CA VAL A 572 -21.24 5.48 9.88
C VAL A 572 -20.05 6.39 9.54
N GLN A 573 -19.03 5.87 8.83
CA GLN A 573 -17.87 6.66 8.44
C GLN A 573 -18.22 7.84 7.52
N LYS A 574 -19.14 7.64 6.57
CA LYS A 574 -19.59 8.70 5.66
C LYS A 574 -20.52 9.71 6.34
N SER A 575 -21.20 9.31 7.40
CA SER A 575 -22.06 10.21 8.16
C SER A 575 -21.29 11.19 9.04
N GLY A 576 -20.06 10.83 9.45
CA GLY A 576 -19.29 11.63 10.40
C GLY A 576 -19.50 11.22 11.85
N LEU A 577 -19.40 12.14 12.80
CA LEU A 577 -19.47 11.84 14.23
C LEU A 577 -20.07 13.03 15.00
N VAL A 578 -20.93 12.78 15.97
CA VAL A 578 -21.64 13.83 16.73
C VAL A 578 -22.42 14.76 15.78
N ASP A 579 -22.15 16.06 15.84
CA ASP A 579 -22.77 17.06 14.97
C ASP A 579 -21.96 17.32 13.69
N PHE A 580 -20.79 16.71 13.56
CA PHE A 580 -19.91 16.91 12.42
C PHE A 580 -20.18 15.87 11.34
N ASN A 581 -20.55 16.31 10.14
CA ASN A 581 -20.49 15.44 8.97
C ASN A 581 -19.03 15.07 8.67
N ALA A 582 -18.79 14.10 7.78
CA ALA A 582 -17.44 13.59 7.52
C ALA A 582 -16.44 14.66 7.01
N VAL A 583 -16.93 15.73 6.36
CA VAL A 583 -16.11 16.87 5.92
C VAL A 583 -15.66 17.68 7.13
N ASN A 584 -16.64 18.14 7.92
CA ASN A 584 -16.38 18.98 9.08
C ASN A 584 -15.58 18.25 10.16
N LEU A 585 -15.80 16.94 10.33
CA LEU A 585 -15.02 16.10 11.25
C LEU A 585 -13.53 16.15 10.88
N ARG A 586 -13.17 16.00 9.59
CA ARG A 586 -11.77 16.11 9.14
C ARG A 586 -11.17 17.51 9.39
N LYS A 587 -11.99 18.56 9.25
CA LYS A 587 -11.54 19.94 9.53
C LYS A 587 -11.28 20.15 11.02
N VAL A 588 -12.13 19.63 11.89
CA VAL A 588 -11.95 19.68 13.35
C VAL A 588 -10.74 18.88 13.83
N LEU A 589 -10.45 17.77 13.17
CA LEU A 589 -9.30 16.91 13.46
C LEU A 589 -8.00 17.37 12.77
N ALA A 590 -7.97 18.54 12.13
CA ALA A 590 -6.75 19.04 11.51
C ALA A 590 -5.61 19.15 12.53
N GLY A 591 -4.42 18.67 12.14
CA GLY A 591 -3.24 18.58 13.00
C GLY A 591 -3.26 17.46 14.04
N LYS A 592 -4.31 16.66 14.07
CA LYS A 592 -4.42 15.46 14.92
C LYS A 592 -4.09 14.19 14.15
N THR A 593 -3.35 13.30 14.78
CA THR A 593 -3.02 11.98 14.23
C THR A 593 -3.97 10.88 14.70
N ALA A 594 -4.90 11.20 15.57
CA ALA A 594 -5.87 10.25 16.10
C ALA A 594 -6.85 9.78 15.02
N ASN A 595 -7.08 8.47 14.97
CA ASN A 595 -8.10 7.84 14.14
C ASN A 595 -8.78 6.69 14.90
N VAL A 596 -10.05 6.46 14.62
CA VAL A 596 -10.82 5.32 15.13
C VAL A 596 -11.74 4.83 14.02
N SER A 597 -11.85 3.53 13.86
CA SER A 597 -12.78 2.89 12.94
C SER A 597 -13.51 1.74 13.62
N ILE A 598 -14.78 1.55 13.25
CA ILE A 598 -15.55 0.39 13.67
C ILE A 598 -15.39 -0.78 12.70
N GLY A 599 -15.63 -2.00 13.16
CA GLY A 599 -15.74 -3.20 12.35
C GLY A 599 -16.91 -4.06 12.82
N LEU A 600 -17.74 -4.50 11.89
CA LEU A 600 -18.75 -5.52 12.11
C LEU A 600 -18.40 -6.71 11.23
N ASN A 601 -17.88 -7.76 11.85
CA ASN A 601 -17.37 -8.95 11.18
C ASN A 601 -18.36 -10.12 11.31
N ALA A 602 -18.02 -11.29 10.78
CA ALA A 602 -18.88 -12.46 10.86
C ALA A 602 -19.24 -12.83 12.31
N ILE A 603 -18.24 -12.84 13.21
CA ILE A 603 -18.36 -13.34 14.59
C ILE A 603 -18.01 -12.29 15.66
N SER A 604 -17.73 -11.04 15.28
CA SER A 604 -17.25 -10.03 16.24
C SER A 604 -17.57 -8.61 15.81
N GLU A 605 -17.72 -7.76 16.81
CA GLU A 605 -17.62 -6.30 16.70
C GLU A 605 -16.23 -5.83 17.10
N SER A 606 -15.80 -4.71 16.52
CA SER A 606 -14.51 -4.13 16.88
C SER A 606 -14.47 -2.61 16.72
N LEU A 607 -13.64 -1.98 17.57
CA LEU A 607 -13.10 -0.65 17.30
C LEU A 607 -11.58 -0.80 17.21
N SER A 608 -10.99 -0.16 16.19
CA SER A 608 -9.55 -0.08 16.03
C SER A 608 -9.14 1.39 15.97
N GLY A 609 -8.15 1.76 16.77
CA GLY A 609 -7.67 3.14 16.85
C GLY A 609 -6.15 3.21 16.81
N GLY A 610 -5.65 4.37 16.38
CA GLY A 610 -4.24 4.69 16.41
C GLY A 610 -4.03 6.19 16.58
N SER A 611 -2.98 6.55 17.31
CA SER A 611 -2.58 7.93 17.52
C SER A 611 -1.08 8.05 17.78
N ASN A 612 -0.56 9.28 17.74
CA ASN A 612 0.65 9.60 18.47
C ASN A 612 0.34 9.78 19.96
N THR A 613 1.36 9.91 20.78
CA THR A 613 1.22 10.01 22.25
C THR A 613 0.42 11.24 22.68
N LYS A 614 0.61 12.40 22.02
CA LYS A 614 -0.08 13.66 22.36
C LYS A 614 -1.57 13.67 21.97
N ASP A 615 -2.00 12.81 21.03
CA ASP A 615 -3.37 12.78 20.52
C ASP A 615 -4.19 11.58 21.02
N VAL A 616 -3.67 10.81 22.00
CA VAL A 616 -4.38 9.67 22.62
C VAL A 616 -5.73 10.11 23.19
N GLU A 617 -5.78 11.28 23.82
CA GLU A 617 -7.03 11.83 24.33
C GLU A 617 -8.07 11.97 23.21
N THR A 618 -7.69 12.53 22.07
CA THR A 618 -8.58 12.65 20.89
C THR A 618 -9.05 11.28 20.39
N MET A 619 -8.17 10.27 20.39
CA MET A 619 -8.53 8.90 20.03
C MET A 619 -9.57 8.32 21.00
N LEU A 620 -9.39 8.47 22.30
CA LEU A 620 -10.33 7.98 23.32
C LEU A 620 -11.66 8.76 23.31
N GLN A 621 -11.64 10.06 23.01
CA GLN A 621 -12.86 10.85 22.73
C GLN A 621 -13.64 10.25 21.57
N MET A 622 -12.98 9.92 20.45
CA MET A 622 -13.65 9.28 19.31
C MET A 622 -14.20 7.91 19.67
N VAL A 623 -13.48 7.09 20.44
CA VAL A 623 -13.95 5.79 20.94
C VAL A 623 -15.26 5.97 21.73
N TYR A 624 -15.25 6.85 22.72
CA TYR A 624 -16.45 7.18 23.52
C TYR A 624 -17.62 7.60 22.64
N LEU A 625 -17.37 8.49 21.67
CA LEU A 625 -18.40 9.04 20.80
C LEU A 625 -19.03 8.01 19.85
N TYR A 626 -18.26 7.03 19.40
CA TYR A 626 -18.81 5.93 18.61
C TYR A 626 -19.80 5.07 19.42
N PHE A 627 -19.62 4.89 20.72
CA PHE A 627 -20.61 4.22 21.55
C PHE A 627 -21.82 5.09 21.89
N VAL A 628 -21.61 6.39 22.16
CA VAL A 628 -22.63 7.24 22.82
C VAL A 628 -23.34 8.18 21.86
N LYS A 629 -22.65 8.68 20.83
CA LYS A 629 -23.21 9.67 19.87
C LYS A 629 -22.81 9.39 18.43
N PRO A 630 -23.05 8.17 17.90
CA PRO A 630 -22.84 7.89 16.50
C PRO A 630 -23.76 8.78 15.64
N ARG A 631 -23.28 9.16 14.45
CA ARG A 631 -24.06 9.95 13.52
C ARG A 631 -24.56 9.08 12.35
N PHE A 632 -25.84 9.27 11.99
CA PHE A 632 -26.47 8.67 10.82
C PHE A 632 -27.02 9.76 9.91
N ASP A 633 -26.55 9.81 8.66
CA ASP A 633 -26.93 10.84 7.70
C ASP A 633 -27.55 10.20 6.45
N LYS A 634 -28.82 10.53 6.17
CA LYS A 634 -29.54 10.04 4.99
C LYS A 634 -28.89 10.49 3.67
N SER A 635 -28.23 11.67 3.65
CA SER A 635 -27.51 12.13 2.47
C SER A 635 -26.28 11.27 2.20
N ALA A 636 -25.52 10.90 3.25
CA ALA A 636 -24.40 9.97 3.15
C ALA A 636 -24.85 8.59 2.65
N PHE A 637 -26.02 8.12 3.08
CA PHE A 637 -26.61 6.87 2.58
C PHE A 637 -26.98 6.97 1.09
N LYS A 638 -27.58 8.07 0.63
CA LYS A 638 -27.88 8.29 -0.80
C LYS A 638 -26.62 8.27 -1.67
N VAL A 639 -25.52 8.89 -1.19
CA VAL A 639 -24.22 8.84 -1.88
C VAL A 639 -23.70 7.40 -1.94
N LEU A 640 -23.86 6.63 -0.86
CA LEU A 640 -23.49 5.21 -0.86
C LEU A 640 -24.32 4.43 -1.89
N GLN A 641 -25.65 4.57 -1.88
CA GLN A 641 -26.54 3.87 -2.84
C GLN A 641 -26.18 4.18 -4.30
N SER A 642 -25.91 5.45 -4.62
CA SER A 642 -25.42 5.84 -5.94
C SER A 642 -24.12 5.12 -6.29
N GLY A 643 -23.17 5.05 -5.35
CA GLY A 643 -21.90 4.32 -5.53
C GLY A 643 -22.10 2.82 -5.77
N LEU A 644 -23.04 2.17 -5.05
CA LEU A 644 -23.34 0.74 -5.21
C LEU A 644 -23.97 0.43 -6.57
N ASN A 645 -24.90 1.25 -7.04
CA ASN A 645 -25.49 1.10 -8.37
C ASN A 645 -24.43 1.23 -9.49
N ASN A 646 -23.53 2.19 -9.35
CA ASN A 646 -22.41 2.35 -10.30
C ASN A 646 -21.43 1.18 -10.22
N TYR A 647 -21.18 0.64 -9.01
CA TYR A 647 -20.36 -0.58 -8.86
C TYR A 647 -21.01 -1.77 -9.59
N LEU A 648 -22.32 -1.93 -9.51
CA LEU A 648 -23.04 -3.00 -10.20
C LEU A 648 -22.90 -2.90 -11.74
N ILE A 649 -22.93 -1.69 -12.30
CA ILE A 649 -22.69 -1.47 -13.72
C ILE A 649 -21.28 -1.91 -14.10
N ARG A 650 -20.28 -1.53 -13.31
CA ARG A 650 -18.88 -1.97 -13.56
C ARG A 650 -18.74 -3.49 -13.47
N LYS A 651 -19.30 -4.07 -12.40
CA LYS A 651 -19.26 -5.50 -12.15
C LYS A 651 -19.80 -6.33 -13.34
N SER A 652 -20.87 -5.87 -13.99
CA SER A 652 -21.52 -6.60 -15.07
C SER A 652 -20.64 -6.80 -16.32
N LYS A 653 -19.66 -5.92 -16.57
CA LYS A 653 -18.72 -6.02 -17.71
C LYS A 653 -17.39 -6.66 -17.34
N SER A 654 -17.02 -6.65 -16.08
CA SER A 654 -15.73 -7.18 -15.58
C SER A 654 -15.68 -8.71 -15.65
N VAL A 655 -14.73 -9.24 -16.41
CA VAL A 655 -14.46 -10.69 -16.51
C VAL A 655 -14.11 -11.27 -15.12
N SER A 656 -13.25 -10.59 -14.37
CA SER A 656 -12.86 -11.02 -13.01
C SER A 656 -14.08 -11.07 -12.06
N SER A 657 -15.01 -10.11 -12.17
CA SER A 657 -16.24 -10.14 -11.36
C SER A 657 -17.17 -11.29 -11.76
N LYS A 658 -17.28 -11.60 -13.05
CA LYS A 658 -18.03 -12.77 -13.54
C LYS A 658 -17.41 -14.07 -13.05
N MET A 659 -16.08 -14.18 -13.07
CA MET A 659 -15.37 -15.33 -12.49
C MET A 659 -15.70 -15.47 -11.00
N GLN A 660 -15.64 -14.39 -10.21
CA GLN A 660 -15.94 -14.43 -8.77
C GLN A 660 -17.40 -14.83 -8.49
N ASP A 661 -18.35 -14.31 -9.25
CA ASP A 661 -19.76 -14.69 -9.12
C ASP A 661 -19.97 -16.17 -9.46
N SER A 662 -19.38 -16.62 -10.59
CA SER A 662 -19.47 -18.03 -11.01
C SER A 662 -18.81 -18.97 -10.01
N LEU A 663 -17.67 -18.57 -9.42
CA LEU A 663 -17.01 -19.30 -8.35
C LEU A 663 -17.93 -19.43 -7.13
N THR A 664 -18.56 -18.31 -6.70
CA THR A 664 -19.48 -18.30 -5.58
C THR A 664 -20.68 -19.23 -5.82
N VAL A 665 -21.28 -19.16 -7.01
CA VAL A 665 -22.39 -20.03 -7.39
C VAL A 665 -21.96 -21.50 -7.47
N ALA A 666 -20.80 -21.79 -8.04
CA ALA A 666 -20.29 -23.15 -8.15
C ALA A 666 -20.05 -23.80 -6.78
N ILE A 667 -19.59 -23.04 -5.80
CA ILE A 667 -19.23 -23.51 -4.46
C ILE A 667 -20.44 -23.54 -3.52
N TYR A 668 -21.29 -22.48 -3.54
CA TYR A 668 -22.34 -22.27 -2.54
C TYR A 668 -23.77 -22.35 -3.10
N GLY A 669 -23.95 -22.37 -4.43
CA GLY A 669 -25.26 -22.31 -5.08
C GLY A 669 -25.77 -20.88 -5.28
N GLU A 670 -26.75 -20.75 -6.22
CA GLU A 670 -27.30 -19.44 -6.61
C GLU A 670 -28.07 -18.75 -5.46
N ASN A 671 -28.75 -19.54 -4.63
CA ASN A 671 -29.70 -19.03 -3.63
C ASN A 671 -29.18 -19.20 -2.20
N ASN A 672 -27.89 -19.30 -1.98
CA ASN A 672 -27.35 -19.40 -0.62
C ASN A 672 -27.50 -18.04 0.10
N PRO A 673 -28.29 -17.95 1.20
CA PRO A 673 -28.54 -16.67 1.85
C PRO A 673 -27.33 -16.08 2.55
N LYS A 674 -26.27 -16.88 2.79
CA LYS A 674 -25.00 -16.46 3.42
C LYS A 674 -23.91 -16.17 2.40
N ALA A 675 -24.06 -16.58 1.14
CA ALA A 675 -23.10 -16.38 0.05
C ALA A 675 -23.83 -15.79 -1.19
N ARG A 676 -24.56 -14.73 -0.98
CA ARG A 676 -25.37 -14.07 -2.02
C ARG A 676 -24.52 -13.29 -2.99
N LEU A 677 -24.94 -13.30 -4.24
CA LEU A 677 -24.36 -12.44 -5.26
C LEU A 677 -24.79 -10.97 -5.00
N PHE A 678 -23.86 -10.07 -5.30
CA PHE A 678 -24.13 -8.64 -5.27
C PHE A 678 -24.81 -8.20 -6.57
N ASP A 679 -26.14 -8.03 -6.53
CA ASP A 679 -27.00 -7.69 -7.66
C ASP A 679 -28.01 -6.56 -7.31
N LYS A 680 -28.95 -6.29 -8.21
CA LYS A 680 -29.99 -5.27 -7.99
C LYS A 680 -30.88 -5.60 -6.80
N THR A 681 -31.23 -6.89 -6.60
CA THR A 681 -32.05 -7.35 -5.49
C THR A 681 -31.32 -7.10 -4.18
N TYR A 682 -30.06 -7.51 -4.09
CA TYR A 682 -29.21 -7.26 -2.93
C TYR A 682 -29.16 -5.76 -2.56
N ILE A 683 -28.92 -4.88 -3.54
CA ILE A 683 -28.90 -3.42 -3.31
C ILE A 683 -30.27 -2.92 -2.81
N SER A 684 -31.37 -3.47 -3.34
CA SER A 684 -32.73 -3.04 -2.94
C SER A 684 -33.08 -3.39 -1.48
N GLU A 685 -32.41 -4.36 -0.90
CA GLU A 685 -32.58 -4.81 0.49
C GLU A 685 -31.73 -4.01 1.50
N ILE A 686 -30.78 -3.19 1.03
CA ILE A 686 -30.00 -2.32 1.90
C ILE A 686 -30.89 -1.15 2.36
N LYS A 687 -31.21 -1.10 3.66
CA LYS A 687 -32.10 -0.10 4.24
C LYS A 687 -31.37 0.74 5.28
N PHE A 688 -31.57 2.07 5.19
CA PHE A 688 -30.95 3.02 6.13
C PHE A 688 -31.34 2.76 7.59
N ASP A 689 -32.63 2.53 7.85
CA ASP A 689 -33.14 2.32 9.22
C ASP A 689 -32.64 0.98 9.79
N LYS A 690 -32.49 -0.05 8.95
CA LYS A 690 -31.87 -1.32 9.35
C LYS A 690 -30.36 -1.15 9.69
N ILE A 691 -29.61 -0.40 8.88
CA ILE A 691 -28.20 -0.08 9.18
C ILE A 691 -28.11 0.59 10.55
N LYS A 692 -28.97 1.55 10.84
CA LYS A 692 -29.01 2.24 12.12
C LYS A 692 -29.35 1.26 13.27
N SER A 693 -30.42 0.48 13.16
CA SER A 693 -30.81 -0.48 14.21
C SER A 693 -29.76 -1.58 14.45
N ILE A 694 -29.12 -2.07 13.39
CA ILE A 694 -28.01 -3.03 13.51
C ILE A 694 -26.84 -2.41 14.28
N TYR A 695 -26.44 -1.18 13.92
CA TYR A 695 -25.38 -0.49 14.66
C TYR A 695 -25.74 -0.35 16.14
N GLU A 696 -26.93 0.17 16.43
CA GLU A 696 -27.41 0.37 17.81
C GLU A 696 -27.43 -0.96 18.59
N SER A 697 -27.86 -2.07 17.96
CA SER A 697 -27.86 -3.38 18.62
C SER A 697 -26.46 -3.95 18.86
N ARG A 698 -25.46 -3.61 18.00
CA ARG A 698 -24.12 -4.20 18.07
C ARG A 698 -23.09 -3.34 18.82
N PHE A 699 -23.32 -2.03 18.94
CA PHE A 699 -22.37 -1.09 19.54
C PHE A 699 -22.95 -0.27 20.71
N HIS A 700 -24.21 -0.53 21.12
CA HIS A 700 -24.81 0.23 22.21
C HIS A 700 -24.29 -0.19 23.60
N ASP A 701 -23.97 -1.47 23.77
CA ASP A 701 -23.47 -2.04 25.00
C ASP A 701 -21.97 -2.37 24.90
N ALA A 702 -21.20 -1.82 25.81
CA ALA A 702 -19.77 -2.09 25.86
C ALA A 702 -19.40 -3.15 26.92
N SER A 703 -20.37 -3.86 27.52
CA SER A 703 -20.18 -4.78 28.63
C SER A 703 -19.25 -5.95 28.33
N ASP A 704 -19.25 -6.44 27.10
CA ASP A 704 -18.46 -7.58 26.63
C ASP A 704 -17.27 -7.19 25.76
N PHE A 705 -17.05 -5.86 25.54
CA PHE A 705 -15.86 -5.39 24.86
C PHE A 705 -14.64 -5.45 25.78
N GLU A 706 -13.61 -6.14 25.33
CA GLU A 706 -12.28 -6.08 25.92
C GLU A 706 -11.40 -5.10 25.12
N PHE A 707 -10.77 -4.18 25.84
CA PHE A 707 -9.90 -3.16 25.27
C PHE A 707 -8.43 -3.55 25.41
N PHE A 708 -7.68 -3.33 24.34
CA PHE A 708 -6.24 -3.55 24.25
C PHE A 708 -5.56 -2.26 23.84
N ILE A 709 -4.58 -1.79 24.62
CA ILE A 709 -3.81 -0.58 24.32
C ILE A 709 -2.33 -0.91 24.42
N VAL A 710 -1.60 -0.69 23.34
CA VAL A 710 -0.17 -0.98 23.22
C VAL A 710 0.53 0.22 22.61
N GLY A 711 1.61 0.68 23.20
CA GLY A 711 2.43 1.72 22.61
C GLY A 711 3.24 2.57 23.58
N ASP A 712 3.82 3.63 23.02
CA ASP A 712 4.70 4.59 23.72
C ASP A 712 3.85 5.62 24.50
N LEU A 713 3.16 5.14 25.52
CA LEU A 713 2.34 5.95 26.41
C LEU A 713 2.46 5.40 27.83
N LYS A 714 2.85 6.22 28.79
CA LYS A 714 3.00 5.79 30.18
C LYS A 714 1.63 5.52 30.84
N ALA A 715 1.59 4.58 31.77
CA ALA A 715 0.36 4.22 32.48
C ALA A 715 -0.23 5.42 33.25
N GLU A 716 0.63 6.29 33.79
CA GLU A 716 0.23 7.49 34.54
C GLU A 716 -0.57 8.46 33.69
N ASP A 717 -0.17 8.63 32.42
CA ASP A 717 -0.84 9.52 31.45
C ASP A 717 -2.12 8.87 30.91
N LEU A 718 -2.15 7.53 30.81
CA LEU A 718 -3.31 6.78 30.30
C LEU A 718 -4.46 6.71 31.31
N LYS A 719 -4.18 6.47 32.61
CA LYS A 719 -5.20 6.23 33.66
C LYS A 719 -6.30 7.30 33.71
N PRO A 720 -5.99 8.61 33.80
CA PRO A 720 -7.02 9.65 33.87
C PRO A 720 -7.91 9.67 32.62
N LEU A 721 -7.32 9.37 31.45
CA LEU A 721 -8.08 9.29 30.19
C LEU A 721 -9.01 8.07 30.14
N LEU A 722 -8.61 6.94 30.71
CA LEU A 722 -9.48 5.77 30.86
C LEU A 722 -10.66 6.07 31.78
N GLU A 723 -10.41 6.73 32.92
CA GLU A 723 -11.46 7.13 33.88
C GLU A 723 -12.45 8.12 33.27
N GLN A 724 -11.96 9.07 32.48
CA GLN A 724 -12.79 10.10 31.88
C GLN A 724 -13.59 9.57 30.67
N TYR A 725 -12.99 8.80 29.76
CA TYR A 725 -13.60 8.45 28.49
C TYR A 725 -14.12 7.01 28.47
N VAL A 726 -13.29 6.01 28.81
CA VAL A 726 -13.70 4.60 28.70
C VAL A 726 -14.63 4.18 29.83
N ALA A 727 -14.38 4.62 31.05
CA ALA A 727 -15.26 4.33 32.18
C ALA A 727 -16.61 5.06 32.11
N SER A 728 -16.75 6.05 31.23
CA SER A 728 -18.00 6.76 30.94
C SER A 728 -18.87 6.07 29.89
N ILE A 729 -18.38 5.02 29.21
CA ILE A 729 -19.15 4.29 28.21
C ILE A 729 -20.24 3.47 28.91
N PRO A 730 -21.51 3.51 28.44
CA PRO A 730 -22.60 2.71 29.02
C PRO A 730 -22.34 1.21 28.89
N THR A 731 -22.71 0.48 29.97
CA THR A 731 -22.68 -0.99 30.01
C THR A 731 -23.97 -1.52 30.62
N TYR A 732 -24.47 -2.64 30.07
CA TYR A 732 -25.76 -3.24 30.48
C TYR A 732 -25.62 -4.69 30.93
N SER A 733 -24.38 -5.17 31.13
CA SER A 733 -24.03 -6.51 31.64
C SER A 733 -24.44 -7.68 30.73
N SER A 734 -24.57 -7.44 29.42
CA SER A 734 -24.74 -8.51 28.44
C SER A 734 -23.40 -9.18 28.11
N LYS A 735 -23.46 -10.50 27.85
CA LYS A 735 -22.35 -11.23 27.22
C LYS A 735 -22.91 -12.00 26.04
N GLU A 736 -22.30 -11.77 24.91
CA GLU A 736 -22.70 -12.44 23.67
C GLU A 736 -21.69 -13.48 23.26
N VAL A 737 -22.14 -14.51 22.55
CA VAL A 737 -21.33 -15.50 21.90
C VAL A 737 -21.75 -15.58 20.44
N TYR A 738 -20.80 -15.80 19.55
CA TYR A 738 -21.10 -15.96 18.13
C TYR A 738 -21.76 -17.31 17.84
N LYS A 739 -22.44 -17.39 16.68
CA LYS A 739 -22.97 -18.63 16.11
C LYS A 739 -22.09 -19.07 14.94
N ASP A 740 -21.76 -20.36 14.90
CA ASP A 740 -21.20 -20.94 13.70
C ASP A 740 -22.32 -21.26 12.69
N ASN A 741 -22.57 -20.34 11.81
CA ASN A 741 -23.62 -20.39 10.81
C ASN A 741 -23.17 -19.86 9.45
N GLY A 742 -21.87 -20.07 9.11
CA GLY A 742 -21.30 -19.71 7.82
C GLY A 742 -21.93 -20.44 6.62
N ALA A 743 -21.58 -20.04 5.41
CA ALA A 743 -22.01 -20.74 4.20
C ALA A 743 -21.24 -22.07 4.04
N GLU A 744 -21.94 -23.13 3.76
CA GLU A 744 -21.36 -24.46 3.50
C GLU A 744 -21.23 -24.73 1.99
N TRP A 745 -20.19 -25.45 1.60
CA TRP A 745 -20.02 -25.90 0.23
C TRP A 745 -21.11 -26.90 -0.17
N LEU A 746 -21.61 -26.78 -1.41
CA LEU A 746 -22.70 -27.61 -1.96
C LEU A 746 -22.40 -29.12 -1.95
N ALA A 747 -21.16 -29.51 -2.15
CA ALA A 747 -20.73 -30.89 -2.22
C ALA A 747 -19.35 -31.07 -1.59
N SER A 748 -19.01 -32.33 -1.29
CA SER A 748 -17.67 -32.70 -0.81
C SER A 748 -16.60 -32.59 -1.89
N LYS A 749 -16.98 -32.76 -3.15
CA LYS A 749 -16.11 -32.58 -4.32
C LYS A 749 -16.85 -31.79 -5.38
N ILE A 750 -16.24 -30.69 -5.83
CA ILE A 750 -16.73 -29.84 -6.92
C ILE A 750 -15.63 -29.76 -7.97
N ASP A 751 -15.94 -30.17 -9.21
CA ASP A 751 -15.00 -30.17 -10.34
C ASP A 751 -15.73 -29.60 -11.54
N LYS A 752 -15.28 -28.40 -11.99
CA LYS A 752 -15.98 -27.66 -13.05
C LYS A 752 -15.05 -26.84 -13.93
N ASP A 753 -15.28 -26.94 -15.23
CA ASP A 753 -14.84 -25.96 -16.21
C ASP A 753 -15.93 -24.92 -16.46
N ILE A 754 -15.56 -23.63 -16.38
CA ILE A 754 -16.46 -22.51 -16.60
C ILE A 754 -15.95 -21.68 -17.77
N TYR A 755 -16.75 -21.55 -18.81
CA TYR A 755 -16.36 -20.84 -20.03
C TYR A 755 -16.90 -19.42 -20.04
N LEU A 756 -15.98 -18.43 -20.20
CA LEU A 756 -16.30 -17.02 -20.20
C LEU A 756 -15.77 -16.32 -21.45
N MET A 757 -16.51 -15.35 -21.97
CA MET A 757 -16.01 -14.44 -23.01
C MET A 757 -14.90 -13.55 -22.43
N MET A 758 -13.74 -13.56 -23.06
CA MET A 758 -12.56 -12.77 -22.68
C MET A 758 -11.93 -12.20 -23.94
N ALA A 759 -11.47 -10.95 -23.88
CA ALA A 759 -10.74 -10.33 -24.99
C ALA A 759 -9.34 -10.95 -25.12
N ASP A 760 -8.68 -11.20 -24.00
CA ASP A 760 -7.37 -11.83 -23.94
C ASP A 760 -7.55 -13.26 -23.42
N PRO A 761 -7.36 -14.29 -24.26
CA PRO A 761 -7.58 -15.68 -23.86
C PRO A 761 -6.58 -16.14 -22.80
N LYS A 762 -7.07 -16.47 -21.61
CA LYS A 762 -6.31 -17.11 -20.54
C LYS A 762 -7.19 -18.08 -19.74
N SER A 763 -6.59 -19.04 -19.09
CA SER A 763 -7.28 -19.83 -18.07
C SER A 763 -6.90 -19.35 -16.69
N THR A 764 -7.89 -19.30 -15.78
CA THR A 764 -7.68 -19.03 -14.35
C THR A 764 -8.07 -20.26 -13.55
N VAL A 765 -7.09 -20.85 -12.88
CA VAL A 765 -7.25 -22.06 -12.06
C VAL A 765 -7.46 -21.68 -10.60
N ASN A 766 -8.47 -22.28 -9.96
CA ASN A 766 -8.73 -22.18 -8.53
C ASN A 766 -8.96 -23.58 -7.97
N ILE A 767 -8.09 -24.01 -7.06
CA ILE A 767 -8.19 -25.29 -6.36
C ILE A 767 -8.19 -25.02 -4.87
N ALA A 768 -9.07 -25.66 -4.11
CA ALA A 768 -8.99 -25.63 -2.67
C ALA A 768 -9.43 -26.93 -2.04
N TYR A 769 -8.82 -27.21 -0.91
CA TYR A 769 -9.13 -28.33 -0.03
C TYR A 769 -9.42 -27.79 1.37
N LYS A 770 -10.40 -28.35 2.05
CA LYS A 770 -10.69 -28.03 3.43
C LYS A 770 -11.16 -29.23 4.25
N LYS A 771 -10.84 -29.20 5.54
CA LYS A 771 -11.28 -30.22 6.50
C LYS A 771 -11.35 -29.66 7.90
N GLU A 772 -12.44 -29.97 8.62
CA GLU A 772 -12.51 -29.70 10.05
C GLU A 772 -11.54 -30.64 10.81
N VAL A 773 -10.67 -30.03 11.60
CA VAL A 773 -9.69 -30.72 12.46
C VAL A 773 -9.60 -29.96 13.78
N PRO A 774 -9.35 -30.63 14.93
CA PRO A 774 -9.16 -29.93 16.19
C PRO A 774 -8.01 -28.91 16.10
N TYR A 775 -8.23 -27.71 16.62
CA TYR A 775 -7.18 -26.70 16.66
C TYR A 775 -6.08 -27.11 17.66
N ALA A 776 -4.85 -27.08 17.18
CA ALA A 776 -3.65 -27.12 18.02
C ALA A 776 -2.63 -26.13 17.46
N THR A 777 -1.85 -25.50 18.33
CA THR A 777 -0.91 -24.44 17.93
C THR A 777 0.19 -24.98 17.02
N ASP A 778 0.70 -26.19 17.28
CA ASP A 778 1.67 -26.88 16.44
C ASP A 778 1.09 -27.18 15.05
N ASN A 779 -0.13 -27.74 14.98
CA ASN A 779 -0.81 -28.01 13.72
C ASN A 779 -1.04 -26.71 12.89
N ALA A 780 -1.33 -25.58 13.55
CA ALA A 780 -1.47 -24.31 12.86
C ALA A 780 -0.13 -23.81 12.27
N ILE A 781 0.97 -24.02 12.99
CA ILE A 781 2.33 -23.71 12.51
C ILE A 781 2.71 -24.66 11.37
N TYR A 782 2.45 -25.96 11.50
CA TYR A 782 2.72 -26.95 10.45
C TYR A 782 1.88 -26.73 9.19
N ALA A 783 0.61 -26.28 9.36
CA ALA A 783 -0.22 -25.91 8.21
C ALA A 783 0.36 -24.72 7.43
N ASN A 784 0.83 -23.68 8.13
CA ASN A 784 1.51 -22.56 7.48
C ASN A 784 2.80 -23.01 6.78
N ALA A 785 3.56 -23.92 7.41
CA ALA A 785 4.77 -24.48 6.81
C ALA A 785 4.48 -25.32 5.56
N LEU A 786 3.39 -26.10 5.56
CA LEU A 786 2.91 -26.78 4.36
C LEU A 786 2.62 -25.78 3.23
N GLY A 787 2.00 -24.64 3.55
CA GLY A 787 1.74 -23.57 2.58
C GLY A 787 3.03 -23.00 1.96
N ASP A 788 4.05 -22.71 2.78
CA ASP A 788 5.35 -22.21 2.31
C ASP A 788 6.08 -23.26 1.44
N ILE A 789 6.11 -24.53 1.86
CA ILE A 789 6.72 -25.61 1.08
C ILE A 789 6.00 -25.80 -0.27
N LEU A 790 4.66 -25.81 -0.27
CA LEU A 790 3.88 -25.88 -1.51
C LEU A 790 4.15 -24.67 -2.42
N GLN A 791 4.29 -23.47 -1.85
CA GLN A 791 4.65 -22.28 -2.65
C GLN A 791 6.02 -22.43 -3.32
N LEU A 792 7.03 -22.95 -2.61
CA LEU A 792 8.34 -23.25 -3.20
C LEU A 792 8.20 -24.27 -4.34
N ARG A 793 7.49 -25.37 -4.10
CA ARG A 793 7.31 -26.46 -5.06
C ARG A 793 6.57 -26.02 -6.33
N VAL A 794 5.44 -25.31 -6.20
CA VAL A 794 4.67 -24.84 -7.37
C VAL A 794 5.40 -23.72 -8.13
N THR A 795 6.25 -22.94 -7.46
CA THR A 795 7.12 -21.99 -8.17
C THR A 795 8.14 -22.75 -9.01
N GLU A 796 8.80 -23.76 -8.46
CA GLU A 796 9.77 -24.59 -9.16
C GLU A 796 9.13 -25.36 -10.34
N SER A 797 8.00 -26.07 -10.11
CA SER A 797 7.41 -26.97 -11.11
C SER A 797 6.58 -26.25 -12.16
N VAL A 798 5.77 -25.23 -11.78
CA VAL A 798 4.83 -24.57 -12.69
C VAL A 798 5.45 -23.38 -13.40
N ARG A 799 6.26 -22.56 -12.70
CA ARG A 799 6.87 -21.37 -13.27
C ARG A 799 8.23 -21.65 -13.90
N GLU A 800 9.16 -22.26 -13.13
CA GLU A 800 10.54 -22.39 -13.58
C GLU A 800 10.72 -23.55 -14.57
N SER A 801 10.08 -24.70 -14.31
CA SER A 801 10.25 -25.89 -15.17
C SER A 801 9.35 -25.88 -16.40
N GLU A 802 8.09 -25.44 -16.25
CA GLU A 802 7.11 -25.48 -17.35
C GLU A 802 6.97 -24.13 -18.06
N GLY A 803 7.45 -23.01 -17.46
CA GLY A 803 7.16 -21.67 -17.98
C GLY A 803 5.65 -21.40 -18.11
N GLY A 804 4.82 -22.17 -17.39
CA GLY A 804 3.39 -22.27 -17.66
C GLY A 804 2.53 -21.22 -16.96
N ALA A 805 3.03 -20.60 -15.88
CA ALA A 805 2.35 -19.52 -15.18
C ALA A 805 3.37 -18.57 -14.55
N TYR A 806 3.14 -17.29 -14.69
CA TYR A 806 4.05 -16.27 -14.15
C TYR A 806 4.08 -16.23 -12.61
N SER A 807 2.94 -16.36 -11.97
CA SER A 807 2.82 -16.16 -10.52
C SER A 807 1.87 -17.17 -9.87
N PRO A 808 2.24 -18.47 -9.87
CA PRO A 808 1.43 -19.48 -9.20
C PRO A 808 1.48 -19.25 -7.68
N ARG A 809 0.33 -19.42 -7.03
CA ARG A 809 0.19 -19.26 -5.58
C ARG A 809 -0.29 -20.52 -4.93
N ALA A 810 0.33 -20.86 -3.80
CA ALA A 810 -0.11 -21.92 -2.89
C ALA A 810 -0.19 -21.36 -1.47
N SER A 811 -1.15 -21.81 -0.69
CA SER A 811 -1.24 -21.46 0.73
C SER A 811 -1.90 -22.57 1.52
N ALA A 812 -1.52 -22.70 2.79
CA ALA A 812 -2.21 -23.57 3.73
C ALA A 812 -2.26 -22.89 5.12
N TYR A 813 -3.33 -23.10 5.86
CA TYR A 813 -3.51 -22.57 7.20
C TYR A 813 -4.57 -23.35 7.98
N LEU A 814 -4.50 -23.31 9.30
CA LEU A 814 -5.51 -23.84 10.20
C LEU A 814 -6.20 -22.68 10.90
N SER A 815 -7.48 -22.44 10.58
CA SER A 815 -8.30 -21.44 11.30
C SER A 815 -8.64 -21.93 12.70
N ARG A 816 -9.00 -21.02 13.60
CA ARG A 816 -9.48 -21.33 14.96
C ARG A 816 -10.98 -21.08 15.08
N GLU A 817 -11.44 -19.96 14.55
CA GLU A 817 -12.80 -19.46 14.63
C GLU A 817 -13.32 -19.10 13.23
N PRO A 818 -14.63 -19.16 12.96
CA PRO A 818 -15.70 -19.74 13.80
C PRO A 818 -15.60 -21.25 13.93
N LYS A 819 -14.97 -21.95 12.99
CA LYS A 819 -14.65 -23.38 12.98
C LYS A 819 -13.16 -23.61 12.93
N SER A 820 -12.70 -24.68 13.58
CA SER A 820 -11.33 -25.13 13.39
C SER A 820 -11.25 -25.92 12.07
N GLU A 821 -10.69 -25.28 11.05
CA GLU A 821 -10.71 -25.80 9.69
C GLU A 821 -9.34 -25.64 9.02
N LEU A 822 -8.75 -26.76 8.60
CA LEU A 822 -7.53 -26.79 7.79
C LEU A 822 -7.91 -26.49 6.35
N ASN A 823 -7.21 -25.53 5.74
CA ASN A 823 -7.43 -25.07 4.37
C ASN A 823 -6.12 -25.17 3.60
N VAL A 824 -6.18 -25.63 2.34
CA VAL A 824 -5.08 -25.58 1.37
C VAL A 824 -5.66 -25.03 0.07
N SER A 825 -4.96 -24.12 -0.59
CA SER A 825 -5.43 -23.57 -1.87
C SER A 825 -4.31 -23.29 -2.85
N PHE A 826 -4.65 -23.38 -4.15
CA PHE A 826 -3.80 -23.01 -5.29
C PHE A 826 -4.57 -22.10 -6.23
N SER A 827 -3.89 -21.12 -6.79
CA SER A 827 -4.47 -20.25 -7.84
C SER A 827 -3.40 -19.69 -8.77
N PHE A 828 -3.69 -19.64 -10.07
CA PHE A 828 -2.82 -19.07 -11.09
C PHE A 828 -3.57 -18.79 -12.39
N ASP A 829 -3.05 -17.86 -13.17
CA ASP A 829 -3.42 -17.64 -14.57
C ASP A 829 -2.38 -18.32 -15.47
N CYS A 830 -2.82 -18.87 -16.59
CA CYS A 830 -1.95 -19.58 -17.53
C CYS A 830 -2.49 -19.60 -18.96
N ASN A 831 -1.67 -20.07 -19.91
CA ASN A 831 -2.13 -20.41 -21.25
C ASN A 831 -3.25 -21.48 -21.16
N PRO A 832 -4.41 -21.27 -21.84
CA PRO A 832 -5.52 -22.24 -21.81
C PRO A 832 -5.14 -23.68 -22.21
N GLU A 833 -4.15 -23.84 -23.07
CA GLU A 833 -3.68 -25.17 -23.52
C GLU A 833 -2.89 -25.91 -22.44
N LEU A 834 -2.32 -25.21 -21.47
CA LEU A 834 -1.54 -25.79 -20.39
C LEU A 834 -2.35 -26.00 -19.11
N ALA A 835 -3.57 -25.47 -19.02
CA ALA A 835 -4.32 -25.43 -17.77
C ALA A 835 -4.48 -26.80 -17.10
N ASP A 836 -4.90 -27.82 -17.84
CA ASP A 836 -5.14 -29.16 -17.30
C ASP A 836 -3.81 -29.82 -16.85
N LYS A 837 -2.73 -29.67 -17.62
CA LYS A 837 -1.38 -30.18 -17.26
C LYS A 837 -0.88 -29.51 -15.96
N LEU A 838 -1.05 -28.20 -15.83
CA LEU A 838 -0.59 -27.47 -14.65
C LEU A 838 -1.42 -27.80 -13.40
N VAL A 839 -2.71 -28.08 -13.58
CA VAL A 839 -3.58 -28.60 -12.50
C VAL A 839 -3.09 -29.96 -12.01
N ASP A 840 -2.72 -30.86 -12.91
CA ASP A 840 -2.17 -32.18 -12.53
C ASP A 840 -0.85 -32.00 -11.74
N ILE A 841 0.01 -31.08 -12.17
CA ILE A 841 1.28 -30.79 -11.48
C ILE A 841 1.03 -30.29 -10.05
N VAL A 842 0.17 -29.28 -9.84
CA VAL A 842 -0.04 -28.75 -8.48
C VAL A 842 -0.73 -29.76 -7.57
N ASN A 843 -1.63 -30.60 -8.08
CA ASN A 843 -2.25 -31.67 -7.32
C ASN A 843 -1.22 -32.76 -6.97
N ALA A 844 -0.30 -33.08 -7.89
CA ALA A 844 0.79 -33.99 -7.63
C ALA A 844 1.77 -33.47 -6.56
N GLU A 845 2.06 -32.19 -6.53
CA GLU A 845 2.92 -31.59 -5.48
C GLU A 845 2.31 -31.79 -4.08
N LEU A 846 1.01 -31.58 -3.91
CA LEU A 846 0.33 -31.82 -2.63
C LEU A 846 0.32 -33.33 -2.29
N GLN A 847 0.07 -34.20 -3.27
CA GLN A 847 0.08 -35.65 -3.08
C GLN A 847 1.49 -36.16 -2.72
N ASN A 848 2.53 -35.67 -3.40
CA ASN A 848 3.93 -36.01 -3.10
C ASN A 848 4.28 -35.72 -1.64
N ILE A 849 3.87 -34.55 -1.13
CA ILE A 849 4.07 -34.19 0.29
C ILE A 849 3.29 -35.16 1.20
N ALA A 850 2.06 -35.49 0.86
CA ALA A 850 1.25 -36.45 1.61
C ALA A 850 1.85 -37.86 1.61
N ASP A 851 2.52 -38.26 0.53
CA ASP A 851 3.24 -39.53 0.42
C ASP A 851 4.62 -39.53 1.12
N GLY A 852 5.02 -38.36 1.67
CA GLY A 852 6.29 -38.20 2.40
C GLY A 852 7.47 -37.78 1.52
N ILE A 853 7.24 -37.42 0.27
CA ILE A 853 8.27 -36.93 -0.64
C ILE A 853 8.47 -35.39 -0.37
N ILE A 854 9.25 -35.11 0.66
CA ILE A 854 9.56 -33.74 1.10
C ILE A 854 11.07 -33.54 1.02
N LYS A 855 11.51 -32.51 0.29
CA LYS A 855 12.91 -32.14 0.26
C LYS A 855 13.30 -31.52 1.62
N GLU A 856 14.34 -32.02 2.25
CA GLU A 856 14.84 -31.48 3.53
C GLU A 856 15.31 -30.02 3.35
N GLU A 857 15.75 -29.65 2.16
CA GLU A 857 16.08 -28.27 1.82
C GLU A 857 14.90 -27.34 1.94
N ASP A 858 13.72 -27.70 1.41
CA ASP A 858 12.50 -26.87 1.48
C ASP A 858 12.05 -26.70 2.94
N LEU A 859 12.11 -27.77 3.73
CA LEU A 859 11.80 -27.73 5.15
C LEU A 859 12.77 -26.79 5.92
N ASN A 860 14.05 -26.85 5.62
CA ASN A 860 15.07 -25.98 6.25
C ASN A 860 14.90 -24.52 5.85
N LYS A 861 14.63 -24.22 4.56
CA LYS A 861 14.30 -22.88 4.09
C LYS A 861 13.08 -22.31 4.86
N THR A 862 12.03 -23.11 5.02
CA THR A 862 10.80 -22.72 5.74
C THR A 862 11.07 -22.47 7.22
N ARG A 863 11.79 -23.34 7.93
CA ARG A 863 12.17 -23.13 9.33
C ARG A 863 12.96 -21.82 9.51
N THR A 864 13.98 -21.62 8.67
CA THR A 864 14.83 -20.42 8.74
C THR A 864 14.03 -19.16 8.50
N ASN A 865 13.12 -19.16 7.51
CA ASN A 865 12.24 -18.05 7.23
C ASN A 865 11.31 -17.75 8.42
N PHE A 866 10.65 -18.76 9.00
CA PHE A 866 9.77 -18.59 10.16
C PHE A 866 10.47 -17.97 11.36
N LEU A 867 11.68 -18.42 11.68
CA LEU A 867 12.47 -17.88 12.78
C LEU A 867 12.92 -16.44 12.50
N LYS A 868 13.34 -16.15 11.27
CA LYS A 868 13.70 -14.78 10.84
C LYS A 868 12.51 -13.84 10.95
N GLU A 869 11.37 -14.21 10.39
CA GLU A 869 10.16 -13.39 10.44
C GLU A 869 9.64 -13.18 11.87
N ARG A 870 9.73 -14.23 12.68
CA ARG A 870 9.39 -14.15 14.10
C ARG A 870 10.25 -13.11 14.82
N LEU A 871 11.56 -13.15 14.60
CA LEU A 871 12.51 -12.20 15.21
C LEU A 871 12.19 -10.77 14.77
N GLN A 872 12.01 -10.53 13.47
CA GLN A 872 11.71 -9.20 12.93
C GLN A 872 10.33 -8.68 13.37
N SER A 873 9.35 -9.56 13.59
CA SER A 873 8.02 -9.17 14.06
C SER A 873 8.02 -8.69 15.50
N LYS A 874 8.91 -9.24 16.36
CA LYS A 874 9.02 -8.86 17.78
C LYS A 874 9.37 -7.38 17.99
N ASP A 875 9.92 -6.70 16.99
CA ASP A 875 10.27 -5.29 17.05
C ASP A 875 9.11 -4.34 16.69
N LYS A 876 7.89 -4.86 16.52
CA LYS A 876 6.70 -4.07 16.18
C LYS A 876 5.65 -4.09 17.26
N ASN A 877 4.96 -2.95 17.46
CA ASN A 877 3.83 -2.86 18.39
C ASN A 877 2.69 -3.83 18.06
N SER A 878 2.54 -4.19 16.78
CA SER A 878 1.54 -5.18 16.34
C SER A 878 1.78 -6.58 16.92
N TYR A 879 3.03 -6.95 17.17
CA TYR A 879 3.37 -8.19 17.87
C TYR A 879 2.82 -8.20 19.30
N ASP A 880 3.07 -7.11 20.03
CA ASP A 880 2.59 -7.00 21.41
C ASP A 880 1.05 -6.88 21.50
N MET A 881 0.42 -6.25 20.50
CA MET A 881 -1.04 -6.26 20.38
C MET A 881 -1.58 -7.68 20.17
N SER A 882 -0.94 -8.47 19.32
CA SER A 882 -1.28 -9.88 19.09
C SER A 882 -1.01 -10.73 20.33
N LEU A 883 0.09 -10.48 21.04
CA LEU A 883 0.42 -11.14 22.30
C LEU A 883 -0.71 -10.97 23.33
N LEU A 884 -1.14 -9.74 23.59
CA LEU A 884 -2.24 -9.46 24.53
C LEU A 884 -3.55 -10.08 24.05
N THR A 885 -3.91 -9.89 22.78
CA THR A 885 -5.17 -10.40 22.24
C THR A 885 -5.22 -11.93 22.32
N ASN A 886 -4.14 -12.65 21.94
CA ASN A 886 -4.12 -14.10 22.00
C ASN A 886 -4.16 -14.62 23.44
N PHE A 887 -3.48 -13.97 24.36
CA PHE A 887 -3.47 -14.39 25.75
C PHE A 887 -4.85 -14.24 26.39
N TYR A 888 -5.45 -13.05 26.33
CA TYR A 888 -6.70 -12.78 27.04
C TYR A 888 -7.92 -13.44 26.39
N ARG A 889 -7.92 -13.64 25.06
CA ARG A 889 -9.01 -14.35 24.37
C ARG A 889 -8.86 -15.86 24.36
N TYR A 890 -7.65 -16.37 24.21
CA TYR A 890 -7.41 -17.80 23.96
C TYR A 890 -6.52 -18.47 25.00
N ASN A 891 -6.07 -17.75 26.02
CA ASN A 891 -5.08 -18.22 27.00
C ASN A 891 -3.80 -18.74 26.34
N LEU A 892 -3.38 -18.10 25.27
CA LEU A 892 -2.21 -18.48 24.46
C LEU A 892 -1.10 -17.43 24.58
N ASN A 893 -0.01 -17.78 25.26
CA ASN A 893 1.18 -16.94 25.33
C ASN A 893 2.06 -17.18 24.10
N ILE A 894 1.90 -16.34 23.07
CA ILE A 894 2.70 -16.42 21.85
C ILE A 894 4.17 -16.03 22.03
N ASN A 895 4.53 -15.46 23.19
CA ASN A 895 5.91 -15.09 23.52
C ASN A 895 6.68 -16.22 24.22
N ASP A 896 6.03 -17.34 24.52
CA ASP A 896 6.68 -18.52 25.05
C ASP A 896 7.50 -19.19 23.94
N PRO A 897 8.85 -19.30 24.07
CA PRO A 897 9.69 -19.98 23.09
C PRO A 897 9.24 -21.40 22.80
N LYS A 898 8.76 -22.14 23.80
CA LYS A 898 8.23 -23.47 23.64
C LYS A 898 6.96 -23.53 22.78
N THR A 899 6.27 -22.40 22.59
CA THR A 899 5.05 -22.35 21.77
C THR A 899 5.36 -22.13 20.31
N PHE A 900 6.38 -21.38 19.93
CA PHE A 900 6.70 -21.10 18.53
C PHE A 900 8.08 -21.61 18.15
N GLU A 901 9.14 -21.07 18.76
CA GLU A 901 10.52 -21.37 18.36
C GLU A 901 10.85 -22.86 18.56
N ASP A 902 10.34 -23.47 19.63
CA ASP A 902 10.50 -24.91 19.90
C ASP A 902 9.77 -25.78 18.88
N ILE A 903 8.53 -25.41 18.52
CA ILE A 903 7.74 -26.12 17.51
C ILE A 903 8.43 -26.02 16.14
N VAL A 904 8.85 -24.82 15.73
CA VAL A 904 9.53 -24.62 14.45
C VAL A 904 10.86 -25.39 14.39
N ASN A 905 11.66 -25.32 15.47
CA ASN A 905 12.95 -26.03 15.51
C ASN A 905 12.80 -27.55 15.48
N LYS A 906 11.73 -28.10 16.06
CA LYS A 906 11.44 -29.56 16.11
C LYS A 906 10.60 -30.04 14.94
N MET A 907 10.03 -29.12 14.12
CA MET A 907 9.19 -29.47 12.99
C MET A 907 9.91 -30.45 12.04
N SER A 908 9.28 -31.54 11.71
CA SER A 908 9.82 -32.60 10.86
C SER A 908 9.04 -32.76 9.56
N ALA A 909 9.62 -33.42 8.57
CA ALA A 909 8.93 -33.81 7.34
C ALA A 909 7.64 -34.62 7.64
N LYS A 910 7.66 -35.44 8.71
CA LYS A 910 6.50 -36.25 9.13
C LYS A 910 5.34 -35.37 9.62
N ASP A 911 5.62 -34.24 10.28
CA ASP A 911 4.57 -33.33 10.74
C ASP A 911 3.87 -32.68 9.54
N ILE A 912 4.64 -32.25 8.54
CA ILE A 912 4.10 -31.66 7.30
C ILE A 912 3.31 -32.70 6.50
N GLN A 913 3.86 -33.94 6.36
CA GLN A 913 3.17 -35.06 5.75
C GLN A 913 1.81 -35.32 6.41
N ASN A 914 1.76 -35.33 7.73
CA ASN A 914 0.54 -35.55 8.49
C ASN A 914 -0.53 -34.50 8.19
N ILE A 915 -0.16 -33.21 8.10
CA ILE A 915 -1.08 -32.12 7.75
C ILE A 915 -1.60 -32.31 6.31
N ALA A 916 -0.74 -32.61 5.34
CA ALA A 916 -1.13 -32.87 3.95
C ALA A 916 -2.10 -34.06 3.86
N ASN A 917 -1.80 -35.17 4.55
CA ASN A 917 -2.67 -36.31 4.61
C ASN A 917 -4.04 -36.00 5.24
N GLN A 918 -4.07 -35.19 6.29
CA GLN A 918 -5.34 -34.81 6.93
C GLN A 918 -6.27 -34.11 5.94
N VAL A 919 -5.81 -33.16 5.16
CA VAL A 919 -6.66 -32.41 4.23
C VAL A 919 -7.14 -33.26 3.05
N LEU A 920 -6.32 -34.21 2.56
CA LEU A 920 -6.67 -35.12 1.45
C LEU A 920 -7.62 -36.23 1.90
N THR A 921 -7.51 -36.71 3.14
CA THR A 921 -8.32 -37.81 3.64
C THR A 921 -9.69 -37.33 4.12
N LYS A 922 -10.75 -37.63 3.36
CA LYS A 922 -12.15 -37.25 3.66
C LYS A 922 -12.35 -35.71 3.83
N GLY A 923 -11.50 -34.87 3.23
CA GLY A 923 -11.69 -33.43 3.11
C GLY A 923 -12.71 -33.10 2.03
N LYS A 924 -13.21 -31.86 2.06
CA LYS A 924 -13.94 -31.27 0.93
C LYS A 924 -12.93 -30.65 -0.03
N SER A 925 -13.21 -30.68 -1.35
CA SER A 925 -12.37 -30.02 -2.36
C SER A 925 -13.19 -29.35 -3.46
N TYR A 926 -12.63 -28.32 -4.04
CA TYR A 926 -13.08 -27.88 -5.35
C TYR A 926 -11.88 -27.66 -6.28
N GLN A 927 -12.11 -27.91 -7.56
CA GLN A 927 -11.26 -27.57 -8.69
C GLN A 927 -12.12 -26.84 -9.71
N ILE A 928 -11.87 -25.56 -9.93
CA ILE A 928 -12.65 -24.73 -10.83
C ILE A 928 -11.69 -24.02 -11.77
N ILE A 929 -11.83 -24.29 -13.07
CA ILE A 929 -11.01 -23.74 -14.13
C ILE A 929 -11.88 -22.81 -14.98
N PHE A 930 -11.55 -21.54 -15.00
CA PHE A 930 -12.13 -20.61 -15.94
C PHE A 930 -11.37 -20.69 -17.26
N LYS A 931 -12.10 -20.97 -18.34
CA LYS A 931 -11.54 -21.13 -19.70
C LYS A 931 -12.17 -20.09 -20.63
N PRO A 932 -11.45 -19.62 -21.67
CA PRO A 932 -12.03 -18.73 -22.66
C PRO A 932 -13.13 -19.48 -23.44
N LYS A 933 -14.27 -18.80 -23.66
CA LYS A 933 -15.31 -19.32 -24.55
C LYS A 933 -14.83 -19.14 -26.00
N LYS A 934 -14.83 -20.24 -26.77
CA LYS A 934 -14.53 -20.21 -28.21
C LYS A 934 -15.57 -19.43 -29.00
#